data_a6f47f0acf8a7d956e107da5ee8abc40
#
_entry.id   a6f47f0acf8a7d956e107da5ee8abc40
#
_cell.length_a   1.000
_cell.length_b   1.000
_cell.length_c   1.000
_cell.angle_alpha   90.00
_cell.angle_beta   90.00
_cell.angle_gamma   90.00
#
_symmetry.space_group_name_H-M   'P 1'
#
loop_
_entity.id
_entity.type
_entity.pdbx_description
1 polymer ?
#
loop_
_entity_poly.entity_id
_entity_poly.type
_entity_poly.pdbx_seq_one_letter_code
_entity_poly.pdbx_strand_id
1 'polypeptide(L)'
;MKIKSIRIQNFRSFQDETIYLNKYSCFVGPNGAGKSSVLAALNVFFKDQSSAFDTANLEDEDYFCMDTANPVRITVTFNELNQSALEELSDYVRQNELIVTAEAVFDTNTGYGSIKHYGQRLGFEEFRIFFDREKAKASANDLGTIYTGLQQQFPDLPNVRSKDDKAEALRAYEAGHPDHCVLIPSEDSFYGINSTGKLSKFVTWVYVPAVKDASDEIEEAKDTALGKLIERTVRNHIKFDDDIKALRVETLSKYQAILDKNQAGLAEISTSLQKRLGDWAHPNVQLGMNWRSDPNKSVSIQQPVAGIKTGEGDFIGSLARMGNGLQRSYLLALLQELANSDAPDAPTLLLGCEEPELYQHPPQARHLADVFIDLAKGNNQIIVTTHSPLFVSGDGFEDIRLTRKVNAVAGSKVRGIEFQKLCDRIRVARGEVPNDRIAGLIAKIHQALQPNIAEMFFARVPILVEGLEDISYITTELHLSNQWTEFRRFGCHIIPVGGKDKLIQPLAIALELGLPVYVVFDADGNTTRPDHRIQHERDNRAIFTLLDLTHDPFPADTIIGMNHAVWNHNLTEVVKSDIGADYQRLTDTVRVNYAQEVGLEKNDLFIAEWLTAAYNEGLRSQNLMTLCNSILQYARENAL
;
A
#
# COMPACT_ATOMS: atom_id res chain seq x y z
N MET A 1 -15.21 -9.71 -3.45
CA MET A 1 -14.60 -9.73 -2.10
C MET A 1 -13.36 -8.85 -2.10
N LYS A 2 -13.23 -7.88 -1.17
CA LYS A 2 -12.12 -6.90 -1.13
C LYS A 2 -11.52 -6.83 0.26
N ILE A 3 -10.27 -6.38 0.37
CA ILE A 3 -9.62 -6.12 1.65
C ILE A 3 -10.14 -4.79 2.19
N LYS A 4 -10.84 -4.82 3.35
CA LYS A 4 -11.27 -3.63 4.09
C LYS A 4 -10.11 -3.04 4.89
N SER A 5 -9.37 -3.90 5.59
CA SER A 5 -8.24 -3.49 6.41
C SER A 5 -7.21 -4.60 6.57
N ILE A 6 -5.98 -4.19 6.85
CA ILE A 6 -4.88 -5.06 7.26
C ILE A 6 -4.35 -4.56 8.62
N ARG A 7 -4.25 -5.44 9.63
CA ARG A 7 -3.55 -5.18 10.87
C ARG A 7 -2.22 -5.93 10.84
N ILE A 8 -1.14 -5.20 11.04
CA ILE A 8 0.23 -5.72 11.01
C ILE A 8 0.82 -5.57 12.39
N GLN A 9 1.19 -6.69 13.02
CA GLN A 9 1.75 -6.72 14.37
C GLN A 9 3.12 -7.41 14.37
N ASN A 10 4.09 -6.75 14.99
CA ASN A 10 5.47 -7.23 15.16
C ASN A 10 6.18 -7.61 13.85
N PHE A 11 5.93 -6.90 12.75
CA PHE A 11 6.50 -7.22 11.44
C PHE A 11 7.30 -6.05 10.86
N ARG A 12 8.59 -6.26 10.63
CA ARG A 12 9.55 -5.30 10.05
C ARG A 12 9.49 -3.93 10.73
N SER A 13 8.95 -2.92 10.04
CA SER A 13 8.84 -1.55 10.58
C SER A 13 7.57 -1.31 11.41
N PHE A 14 6.66 -2.27 11.50
CA PHE A 14 5.38 -2.15 12.20
C PHE A 14 5.37 -2.89 13.54
N GLN A 15 5.13 -2.16 14.63
CA GLN A 15 4.89 -2.75 15.94
C GLN A 15 3.45 -3.26 16.07
N ASP A 16 2.48 -2.38 15.87
CA ASP A 16 1.05 -2.68 15.77
C ASP A 16 0.35 -1.53 15.03
N GLU A 17 -0.18 -1.84 13.85
CA GLU A 17 -0.84 -0.83 13.01
C GLU A 17 -2.00 -1.45 12.24
N THR A 18 -3.13 -0.74 12.22
CA THR A 18 -4.29 -1.12 11.41
C THR A 18 -4.47 -0.13 10.27
N ILE A 19 -4.44 -0.63 9.05
CA ILE A 19 -4.48 0.15 7.82
C ILE A 19 -5.77 -0.16 7.08
N TYR A 20 -6.60 0.85 6.84
CA TYR A 20 -7.81 0.73 6.05
C TYR A 20 -7.50 0.96 4.57
N LEU A 21 -8.02 0.11 3.70
CA LEU A 21 -7.79 0.13 2.27
C LEU A 21 -9.07 0.48 1.51
N ASN A 22 -8.92 1.28 0.47
CA ASN A 22 -9.96 1.59 -0.52
C ASN A 22 -9.79 0.67 -1.75
N LYS A 23 -10.65 0.84 -2.76
CA LYS A 23 -10.51 0.14 -4.06
C LYS A 23 -9.18 0.45 -4.74
N TYR A 24 -8.72 1.70 -4.66
CA TYR A 24 -7.37 2.14 -4.94
C TYR A 24 -6.74 2.63 -3.64
N SER A 25 -5.52 2.27 -3.35
CA SER A 25 -4.77 2.76 -2.18
C SER A 25 -3.33 3.04 -2.56
N CYS A 26 -2.93 4.29 -2.43
CA CYS A 26 -1.60 4.78 -2.80
C CYS A 26 -0.78 5.09 -1.55
N PHE A 27 0.23 4.29 -1.28
CA PHE A 27 1.14 4.48 -0.15
C PHE A 27 2.26 5.43 -0.53
N VAL A 28 2.33 6.56 0.16
CA VAL A 28 3.33 7.61 -0.01
C VAL A 28 4.10 7.86 1.28
N GLY A 29 5.22 8.52 1.19
CA GLY A 29 6.04 8.87 2.36
C GLY A 29 7.53 8.76 2.10
N PRO A 30 8.38 9.19 3.05
CA PRO A 30 9.83 9.15 2.91
C PRO A 30 10.39 7.74 2.71
N ASN A 31 11.65 7.65 2.25
CA ASN A 31 12.38 6.38 2.18
C ASN A 31 12.52 5.77 3.58
N GLY A 32 12.37 4.44 3.66
CA GLY A 32 12.46 3.71 4.93
C GLY A 32 11.27 3.89 5.86
N ALA A 33 10.17 4.53 5.41
CA ALA A 33 8.95 4.73 6.21
C ALA A 33 8.11 3.45 6.41
N GLY A 34 8.37 2.38 5.65
CA GLY A 34 7.64 1.11 5.77
C GLY A 34 6.59 0.85 4.68
N LYS A 35 6.57 1.64 3.60
CA LYS A 35 5.63 1.43 2.47
C LYS A 35 5.69 0.01 1.91
N SER A 36 6.88 -0.45 1.53
CA SER A 36 7.10 -1.81 1.01
C SER A 36 6.78 -2.90 2.04
N SER A 37 6.89 -2.59 3.34
CA SER A 37 6.54 -3.55 4.41
C SER A 37 5.04 -3.88 4.43
N VAL A 38 4.16 -2.99 3.94
CA VAL A 38 2.73 -3.28 3.80
C VAL A 38 2.49 -4.33 2.71
N LEU A 39 3.12 -4.17 1.54
CA LEU A 39 3.01 -5.16 0.47
C LEU A 39 3.71 -6.47 0.84
N ALA A 40 4.85 -6.40 1.54
CA ALA A 40 5.52 -7.58 2.08
C ALA A 40 4.62 -8.35 3.07
N ALA A 41 3.87 -7.66 3.93
CA ALA A 41 2.89 -8.29 4.82
C ALA A 41 1.78 -9.01 4.04
N LEU A 42 1.28 -8.42 2.96
CA LEU A 42 0.31 -9.08 2.07
C LEU A 42 0.93 -10.28 1.35
N ASN A 43 2.19 -10.19 0.90
CA ASN A 43 2.91 -11.33 0.31
C ASN A 43 3.03 -12.50 1.30
N VAL A 44 3.33 -12.23 2.57
CA VAL A 44 3.34 -13.23 3.65
C VAL A 44 1.95 -13.82 3.83
N PHE A 45 0.92 -12.99 3.90
CA PHE A 45 -0.46 -13.43 4.07
C PHE A 45 -0.93 -14.34 2.93
N PHE A 46 -0.63 -13.99 1.68
CA PHE A 46 -1.00 -14.79 0.50
C PHE A 46 0.02 -15.88 0.15
N LYS A 47 1.15 -15.98 0.88
CA LYS A 47 2.28 -16.90 0.58
C LYS A 47 2.76 -16.75 -0.85
N ASP A 48 2.94 -15.52 -1.30
CA ASP A 48 3.35 -15.23 -2.67
C ASP A 48 4.83 -15.57 -2.87
N GLN A 49 5.11 -16.55 -3.73
CA GLN A 49 6.47 -17.02 -4.02
C GLN A 49 7.24 -16.08 -4.96
N SER A 50 6.59 -15.09 -5.57
CA SER A 50 7.26 -14.06 -6.38
C SER A 50 8.01 -13.02 -5.53
N SER A 51 7.88 -13.09 -4.20
CA SER A 51 8.57 -12.22 -3.26
C SER A 51 10.08 -12.51 -3.22
N ALA A 52 10.87 -11.47 -2.98
CA ALA A 52 12.33 -11.59 -2.86
C ALA A 52 12.81 -12.26 -1.56
N PHE A 53 11.89 -12.55 -0.63
CA PHE A 53 12.18 -13.21 0.65
C PHE A 53 11.24 -14.40 0.86
N ASP A 54 11.59 -15.32 1.76
CA ASP A 54 10.73 -16.48 2.07
C ASP A 54 9.46 -16.05 2.79
N THR A 55 8.33 -16.15 2.10
CA THR A 55 7.00 -15.81 2.64
C THR A 55 6.35 -16.95 3.43
N ALA A 56 6.99 -18.11 3.50
CA ALA A 56 6.51 -19.23 4.28
C ALA A 56 7.20 -19.34 5.65
N ASN A 57 8.47 -18.90 5.73
CA ASN A 57 9.29 -18.94 6.93
C ASN A 57 9.95 -17.59 7.15
N LEU A 58 9.61 -16.91 8.25
CA LEU A 58 10.13 -15.59 8.58
C LEU A 58 11.40 -15.72 9.44
N GLU A 59 12.45 -15.02 9.04
CA GLU A 59 13.69 -14.90 9.79
C GLU A 59 13.54 -13.87 10.93
N ASP A 60 14.52 -13.78 11.83
CA ASP A 60 14.50 -12.82 12.96
C ASP A 60 14.48 -11.36 12.49
N GLU A 61 15.10 -11.04 11.35
CA GLU A 61 15.08 -9.71 10.72
C GLU A 61 13.68 -9.27 10.25
N ASP A 62 12.74 -10.20 10.05
CA ASP A 62 11.36 -9.90 9.71
C ASP A 62 10.51 -9.48 10.93
N TYR A 63 11.01 -9.71 12.16
CA TYR A 63 10.35 -9.30 13.39
C TYR A 63 10.69 -7.84 13.72
N PHE A 64 9.71 -7.08 14.20
CA PHE A 64 9.92 -5.67 14.57
C PHE A 64 11.01 -5.55 15.65
N CYS A 65 12.07 -4.81 15.35
CA CYS A 65 13.26 -4.69 16.22
C CYS A 65 13.87 -6.04 16.64
N MET A 66 13.73 -7.10 15.81
CA MET A 66 14.16 -8.47 16.11
C MET A 66 13.48 -9.05 17.38
N ASP A 67 12.27 -8.59 17.72
CA ASP A 67 11.51 -9.12 18.87
C ASP A 67 10.89 -10.49 18.53
N THR A 68 11.68 -11.54 18.60
CA THR A 68 11.25 -12.92 18.38
C THR A 68 10.47 -13.52 19.55
N ALA A 69 10.38 -12.83 20.70
CA ALA A 69 9.58 -13.28 21.84
C ALA A 69 8.07 -13.16 21.57
N ASN A 70 7.68 -12.22 20.71
CA ASN A 70 6.31 -12.02 20.29
C ASN A 70 6.08 -12.51 18.86
N PRO A 71 4.93 -13.13 18.56
CA PRO A 71 4.64 -13.60 17.20
C PRO A 71 4.41 -12.43 16.23
N VAL A 72 4.78 -12.64 14.97
CA VAL A 72 4.26 -11.81 13.87
C VAL A 72 2.80 -12.20 13.62
N ARG A 73 1.91 -11.20 13.51
CA ARG A 73 0.52 -11.40 13.11
C ARG A 73 0.12 -10.43 12.01
N ILE A 74 -0.43 -10.97 10.94
CA ILE A 74 -0.97 -10.21 9.82
C ILE A 74 -2.43 -10.60 9.68
N THR A 75 -3.34 -9.71 10.13
CA THR A 75 -4.78 -9.95 10.10
C THR A 75 -5.41 -9.16 8.97
N VAL A 76 -6.04 -9.84 8.04
CA VAL A 76 -6.75 -9.24 6.91
C VAL A 76 -8.25 -9.39 7.10
N THR A 77 -8.97 -8.26 7.05
CA THR A 77 -10.42 -8.22 7.08
C THR A 77 -10.92 -7.98 5.66
N PHE A 78 -11.74 -8.90 5.16
CA PHE A 78 -12.39 -8.79 3.86
C PHE A 78 -13.85 -8.34 4.01
N ASN A 79 -14.32 -7.54 3.07
CA ASN A 79 -15.71 -7.13 2.90
C ASN A 79 -16.18 -7.32 1.46
N GLU A 80 -17.35 -6.79 1.11
CA GLU A 80 -17.98 -6.95 -0.23
C GLU A 80 -18.00 -8.43 -0.67
N LEU A 81 -18.40 -9.33 0.23
CA LEU A 81 -18.50 -10.76 -0.03
C LEU A 81 -19.68 -11.02 -0.99
N ASN A 82 -19.45 -11.78 -2.06
CA ASN A 82 -20.54 -12.23 -2.94
C ASN A 82 -21.31 -13.39 -2.30
N GLN A 83 -22.47 -13.74 -2.86
CA GLN A 83 -23.36 -14.76 -2.31
C GLN A 83 -22.64 -16.12 -2.15
N SER A 84 -21.84 -16.53 -3.14
CA SER A 84 -21.08 -17.78 -3.08
C SER A 84 -20.05 -17.78 -1.96
N ALA A 85 -19.38 -16.65 -1.69
CA ALA A 85 -18.44 -16.52 -0.57
C ALA A 85 -19.18 -16.58 0.78
N LEU A 86 -20.37 -15.96 0.90
CA LEU A 86 -21.18 -16.01 2.10
C LEU A 86 -21.64 -17.44 2.42
N GLU A 87 -21.95 -18.24 1.40
CA GLU A 87 -22.36 -19.64 1.56
C GLU A 87 -21.19 -20.57 1.89
N GLU A 88 -20.08 -20.51 1.10
CA GLU A 88 -18.94 -21.40 1.30
C GLU A 88 -18.13 -21.08 2.57
N LEU A 89 -18.15 -19.82 3.03
CA LEU A 89 -17.38 -19.33 4.17
C LEU A 89 -18.26 -18.98 5.38
N SER A 90 -19.51 -19.45 5.40
CA SER A 90 -20.54 -19.11 6.41
C SER A 90 -20.07 -19.28 7.86
N ASP A 91 -19.21 -20.27 8.13
CA ASP A 91 -18.67 -20.54 9.46
C ASP A 91 -17.73 -19.43 9.97
N TYR A 92 -17.11 -18.68 9.05
CA TYR A 92 -16.10 -17.65 9.34
C TYR A 92 -16.63 -16.23 9.13
N VAL A 93 -17.73 -16.08 8.40
CA VAL A 93 -18.30 -14.77 8.09
C VAL A 93 -19.21 -14.32 9.22
N ARG A 94 -19.00 -13.09 9.70
CA ARG A 94 -19.88 -12.38 10.66
C ARG A 94 -19.96 -10.92 10.23
N GLN A 95 -21.16 -10.35 10.35
CA GLN A 95 -21.43 -8.94 9.98
C GLN A 95 -20.99 -8.60 8.54
N ASN A 96 -21.13 -9.53 7.60
CA ASN A 96 -20.66 -9.43 6.23
C ASN A 96 -19.12 -9.23 6.08
N GLU A 97 -18.35 -9.62 7.07
CA GLU A 97 -16.88 -9.56 7.04
C GLU A 97 -16.28 -10.95 7.25
N LEU A 98 -15.15 -11.19 6.59
CA LEU A 98 -14.32 -12.36 6.78
C LEU A 98 -12.98 -11.92 7.33
N ILE A 99 -12.59 -12.43 8.49
CA ILE A 99 -11.32 -12.10 9.14
C ILE A 99 -10.41 -13.32 9.15
N VAL A 100 -9.21 -13.15 8.59
CA VAL A 100 -8.19 -14.21 8.53
C VAL A 100 -6.87 -13.65 9.05
N THR A 101 -6.18 -14.43 9.89
CA THR A 101 -4.87 -14.06 10.43
C THR A 101 -3.80 -15.05 9.95
N ALA A 102 -2.71 -14.53 9.43
CA ALA A 102 -1.45 -15.24 9.27
C ALA A 102 -0.58 -14.97 10.50
N GLU A 103 -0.11 -16.02 11.16
CA GLU A 103 0.72 -15.93 12.36
C GLU A 103 2.02 -16.72 12.18
N ALA A 104 3.13 -16.13 12.62
CA ALA A 104 4.42 -16.80 12.73
C ALA A 104 4.95 -16.69 14.16
N VAL A 105 5.12 -17.82 14.81
CA VAL A 105 5.81 -17.93 16.10
C VAL A 105 7.25 -18.38 15.82
N PHE A 106 8.23 -17.62 16.30
CA PHE A 106 9.62 -17.93 16.08
C PHE A 106 10.02 -19.19 16.87
N ASP A 107 10.67 -20.13 16.19
CA ASP A 107 11.23 -21.34 16.81
C ASP A 107 12.75 -21.22 16.84
N THR A 108 13.31 -21.11 18.03
CA THR A 108 14.76 -21.00 18.26
C THR A 108 15.55 -22.23 17.80
N ASN A 109 14.91 -23.39 17.64
CA ASN A 109 15.58 -24.61 17.17
C ASN A 109 15.77 -24.61 15.66
N THR A 110 14.82 -24.05 14.91
CA THR A 110 14.87 -23.97 13.44
C THR A 110 15.46 -22.66 12.95
N GLY A 111 15.41 -21.59 13.77
CA GLY A 111 15.88 -20.26 13.41
C GLY A 111 14.88 -19.44 12.57
N TYR A 112 13.62 -19.87 12.47
CA TYR A 112 12.57 -19.16 11.74
C TYR A 112 11.18 -19.39 12.32
N GLY A 113 10.24 -18.53 11.97
CA GLY A 113 8.81 -18.68 12.28
C GLY A 113 8.00 -19.10 11.05
N SER A 114 7.44 -20.31 11.07
CA SER A 114 6.59 -20.79 9.98
C SER A 114 5.20 -20.17 10.02
N ILE A 115 4.71 -19.72 8.86
CA ILE A 115 3.41 -19.06 8.70
C ILE A 115 2.27 -20.08 8.79
N LYS A 116 1.36 -19.86 9.75
CA LYS A 116 0.08 -20.57 9.90
C LYS A 116 -1.08 -19.61 9.76
N HIS A 117 -2.17 -20.05 9.12
CA HIS A 117 -3.36 -19.23 8.93
C HIS A 117 -4.51 -19.73 9.81
N TYR A 118 -5.21 -18.77 10.40
CA TYR A 118 -6.39 -19.04 11.22
C TYR A 118 -7.54 -18.18 10.68
N GLY A 119 -8.72 -18.77 10.56
CA GLY A 119 -9.95 -18.00 10.45
C GLY A 119 -10.25 -17.35 11.79
N GLN A 120 -10.71 -16.12 11.78
CA GLN A 120 -11.22 -15.44 12.97
C GLN A 120 -12.66 -15.03 12.71
N ARG A 121 -13.48 -15.13 13.75
CA ARG A 121 -14.83 -14.59 13.71
C ARG A 121 -15.03 -13.60 14.84
N LEU A 122 -15.79 -12.55 14.58
CA LEU A 122 -16.35 -11.71 15.62
C LEU A 122 -17.51 -12.46 16.26
N GLY A 123 -17.48 -12.64 17.57
CA GLY A 123 -18.53 -13.34 18.30
C GLY A 123 -18.40 -13.20 19.79
N PHE A 124 -19.37 -13.75 20.51
CA PHE A 124 -19.33 -13.83 21.96
C PHE A 124 -18.48 -15.03 22.39
N GLU A 125 -17.50 -14.82 23.28
CA GLU A 125 -16.63 -15.89 23.78
C GLU A 125 -17.47 -17.00 24.44
N GLU A 126 -18.57 -16.64 25.10
CA GLU A 126 -19.51 -17.55 25.75
C GLU A 126 -20.20 -18.48 24.75
N PHE A 127 -20.42 -18.03 23.49
CA PHE A 127 -21.04 -18.86 22.45
C PHE A 127 -20.08 -19.84 21.80
N ARG A 128 -18.79 -19.67 22.02
CA ARG A 128 -17.73 -20.53 21.45
C ARG A 128 -17.97 -22.01 21.75
N ILE A 129 -18.30 -22.34 22.98
CA ILE A 129 -18.53 -23.73 23.38
C ILE A 129 -19.65 -24.40 22.57
N PHE A 130 -20.70 -23.67 22.19
CA PHE A 130 -21.79 -24.18 21.37
C PHE A 130 -21.28 -24.50 19.95
N PHE A 131 -20.59 -23.56 19.30
CA PHE A 131 -20.10 -23.72 17.93
C PHE A 131 -18.97 -24.77 17.84
N ASP A 132 -18.09 -24.87 18.82
CA ASP A 132 -17.05 -25.90 18.88
C ASP A 132 -17.65 -27.31 18.99
N ARG A 133 -18.70 -27.47 19.80
CA ARG A 133 -19.44 -28.73 19.95
C ARG A 133 -20.29 -29.05 18.72
N GLU A 134 -20.89 -28.04 18.10
CA GLU A 134 -21.60 -28.21 16.84
C GLU A 134 -20.67 -28.75 15.74
N LYS A 135 -19.50 -28.17 15.60
CA LYS A 135 -18.45 -28.58 14.66
C LYS A 135 -17.95 -30.01 14.95
N ALA A 136 -17.79 -30.35 16.21
CA ALA A 136 -17.45 -31.71 16.66
C ALA A 136 -18.60 -32.72 16.46
N LYS A 137 -19.72 -32.32 15.80
CA LYS A 137 -20.92 -33.15 15.57
C LYS A 137 -21.53 -33.70 16.87
N ALA A 138 -21.53 -32.92 17.95
CA ALA A 138 -22.17 -33.28 19.19
C ALA A 138 -23.67 -33.56 19.02
N SER A 139 -24.26 -34.32 19.95
CA SER A 139 -25.65 -34.70 19.88
C SER A 139 -26.59 -33.47 20.04
N ALA A 140 -27.80 -33.52 19.46
CA ALA A 140 -28.77 -32.46 19.58
C ALA A 140 -29.15 -32.18 21.06
N ASN A 141 -29.02 -33.17 21.93
CA ASN A 141 -29.29 -33.07 23.35
C ASN A 141 -28.20 -32.27 24.08
N ASP A 142 -26.92 -32.53 23.74
CA ASP A 142 -25.79 -31.79 24.32
C ASP A 142 -25.82 -30.32 23.91
N LEU A 143 -26.07 -30.05 22.62
CA LEU A 143 -26.25 -28.69 22.13
C LEU A 143 -27.47 -27.98 22.74
N GLY A 144 -28.54 -28.74 23.02
CA GLY A 144 -29.72 -28.24 23.73
C GLY A 144 -29.39 -27.80 25.16
N THR A 145 -28.60 -28.58 25.88
CA THR A 145 -28.15 -28.27 27.24
C THR A 145 -27.26 -27.01 27.26
N ILE A 146 -26.33 -26.91 26.35
CA ILE A 146 -25.46 -25.72 26.21
C ILE A 146 -26.31 -24.48 25.90
N TYR A 147 -27.23 -24.57 24.95
CA TYR A 147 -28.06 -23.44 24.56
C TYR A 147 -28.97 -22.97 25.72
N THR A 148 -29.52 -23.89 26.50
CA THR A 148 -30.30 -23.56 27.70
C THR A 148 -29.46 -22.84 28.76
N GLY A 149 -28.20 -23.24 28.93
CA GLY A 149 -27.26 -22.52 29.80
C GLY A 149 -26.96 -21.10 29.31
N LEU A 150 -26.83 -20.93 28.00
CA LEU A 150 -26.64 -19.62 27.37
C LEU A 150 -27.89 -18.72 27.52
N GLN A 151 -29.09 -19.28 27.42
CA GLN A 151 -30.34 -18.51 27.67
C GLN A 151 -30.44 -17.97 29.09
N GLN A 152 -29.82 -18.64 30.07
CA GLN A 152 -29.77 -18.10 31.45
C GLN A 152 -28.85 -16.88 31.57
N GLN A 153 -27.79 -16.82 30.78
CA GLN A 153 -26.86 -15.70 30.74
C GLN A 153 -27.34 -14.57 29.81
N PHE A 154 -28.01 -14.94 28.73
CA PHE A 154 -28.53 -14.05 27.70
C PHE A 154 -30.07 -14.24 27.56
N PRO A 155 -30.89 -13.59 28.41
CA PRO A 155 -32.34 -13.83 28.45
C PRO A 155 -33.07 -13.48 27.14
N ASP A 156 -32.48 -12.64 26.30
CA ASP A 156 -33.07 -12.23 25.03
C ASP A 156 -32.90 -13.28 23.91
N LEU A 157 -32.19 -14.39 24.16
CA LEU A 157 -32.09 -15.49 23.20
C LEU A 157 -33.43 -16.21 23.04
N PRO A 158 -33.96 -16.39 21.81
CA PRO A 158 -35.24 -16.97 21.53
C PRO A 158 -35.30 -18.46 21.94
N ASN A 159 -36.49 -18.93 22.28
CA ASN A 159 -36.70 -20.35 22.56
C ASN A 159 -36.94 -21.13 21.27
N VAL A 160 -35.90 -21.78 20.74
CA VAL A 160 -35.90 -22.51 19.47
C VAL A 160 -35.58 -23.99 19.70
N ARG A 161 -36.05 -24.86 18.78
CA ARG A 161 -36.00 -26.32 19.01
C ARG A 161 -34.89 -27.02 18.21
N SER A 162 -34.74 -26.67 16.93
CA SER A 162 -33.75 -27.36 16.08
C SER A 162 -32.34 -26.93 16.41
N LYS A 163 -31.37 -27.74 16.02
CA LYS A 163 -29.95 -27.44 16.12
C LYS A 163 -29.58 -26.18 15.29
N ASP A 164 -30.10 -26.13 14.07
CA ASP A 164 -29.80 -25.07 13.12
C ASP A 164 -30.42 -23.74 13.54
N ASP A 165 -31.69 -23.77 14.06
CA ASP A 165 -32.33 -22.57 14.61
C ASP A 165 -31.56 -22.00 15.82
N LYS A 166 -30.97 -22.87 16.66
CA LYS A 166 -30.16 -22.44 17.81
C LYS A 166 -28.88 -21.73 17.34
N ALA A 167 -28.20 -22.29 16.35
CA ALA A 167 -27.01 -21.69 15.76
C ALA A 167 -27.35 -20.33 15.10
N GLU A 168 -28.46 -20.25 14.37
CA GLU A 168 -28.97 -19.02 13.77
C GLU A 168 -29.33 -17.97 14.82
N ALA A 169 -30.01 -18.36 15.90
CA ALA A 169 -30.33 -17.45 16.99
C ALA A 169 -29.11 -16.86 17.68
N LEU A 170 -28.04 -17.66 17.91
CA LEU A 170 -26.79 -17.16 18.46
C LEU A 170 -26.10 -16.20 17.49
N ARG A 171 -26.08 -16.50 16.19
CA ARG A 171 -25.52 -15.62 15.17
C ARG A 171 -26.29 -14.31 15.05
N ALA A 172 -27.62 -14.36 15.11
CA ALA A 172 -28.46 -13.17 15.10
C ALA A 172 -28.22 -12.29 16.34
N TYR A 173 -28.02 -12.92 17.51
CA TYR A 173 -27.67 -12.20 18.73
C TYR A 173 -26.32 -11.49 18.63
N GLU A 174 -25.28 -12.17 18.11
CA GLU A 174 -23.96 -11.59 17.83
C GLU A 174 -24.06 -10.39 16.87
N ALA A 175 -24.86 -10.52 15.80
CA ALA A 175 -25.06 -9.44 14.82
C ALA A 175 -25.78 -8.23 15.41
N GLY A 176 -26.65 -8.44 16.39
CA GLY A 176 -27.37 -7.37 17.10
C GLY A 176 -26.54 -6.65 18.17
N HIS A 177 -25.40 -7.21 18.59
CA HIS A 177 -24.57 -6.69 19.66
C HIS A 177 -23.08 -6.63 19.26
N PRO A 178 -22.72 -5.93 18.16
CA PRO A 178 -21.37 -5.91 17.63
C PRO A 178 -20.33 -5.37 18.62
N ASP A 179 -20.72 -4.42 19.47
CA ASP A 179 -19.81 -3.78 20.45
C ASP A 179 -19.35 -4.72 21.57
N HIS A 180 -20.04 -5.84 21.76
CA HIS A 180 -19.69 -6.88 22.73
C HIS A 180 -18.96 -8.07 22.12
N CYS A 181 -18.84 -8.12 20.79
CA CYS A 181 -18.14 -9.19 20.10
C CYS A 181 -16.62 -9.04 20.23
N VAL A 182 -15.94 -10.17 20.44
CA VAL A 182 -14.49 -10.28 20.43
C VAL A 182 -14.03 -11.14 19.26
N LEU A 183 -12.76 -11.01 18.83
CA LEU A 183 -12.18 -11.85 17.80
C LEU A 183 -11.86 -13.23 18.38
N ILE A 184 -12.61 -14.24 17.96
CA ILE A 184 -12.46 -15.62 18.40
C ILE A 184 -11.66 -16.39 17.34
N PRO A 185 -10.44 -16.91 17.68
CA PRO A 185 -9.67 -17.74 16.76
C PRO A 185 -10.41 -19.04 16.43
N SER A 186 -10.42 -19.43 15.18
CA SER A 186 -10.87 -20.73 14.71
C SER A 186 -9.67 -21.69 14.66
N GLU A 187 -9.77 -22.87 15.29
CA GLU A 187 -8.70 -23.88 15.32
C GLU A 187 -8.41 -24.54 13.95
N ASP A 188 -9.23 -24.27 12.93
CA ASP A 188 -8.98 -24.77 11.60
C ASP A 188 -8.00 -23.89 10.85
N SER A 189 -6.89 -24.47 10.39
CA SER A 189 -5.99 -23.75 9.47
C SER A 189 -6.74 -23.41 8.17
N PHE A 190 -7.15 -22.17 8.03
CA PHE A 190 -7.92 -21.67 6.89
C PHE A 190 -7.09 -21.68 5.58
N TYR A 191 -5.78 -21.61 5.69
CA TYR A 191 -4.82 -21.58 4.59
C TYR A 191 -3.60 -22.44 4.96
N GLY A 192 -3.67 -23.73 4.77
CA GLY A 192 -2.55 -24.63 4.98
C GLY A 192 -2.30 -25.48 3.74
N ILE A 193 -1.17 -26.19 3.71
CA ILE A 193 -0.83 -27.17 2.66
C ILE A 193 -1.97 -28.18 2.43
N ASN A 194 -2.82 -28.37 3.42
CA ASN A 194 -3.98 -29.28 3.38
C ASN A 194 -5.33 -28.55 3.22
N SER A 195 -5.41 -27.23 3.29
CA SER A 195 -6.66 -26.50 3.03
C SER A 195 -6.70 -26.11 1.56
N THR A 196 -7.55 -26.75 0.84
CA THR A 196 -7.82 -26.59 -0.60
C THR A 196 -8.22 -25.18 -0.97
N GLY A 197 -7.27 -24.22 -1.02
CA GLY A 197 -7.42 -22.94 -1.70
C GLY A 197 -8.77 -22.20 -1.57
N LYS A 198 -9.41 -22.22 -0.38
CA LYS A 198 -10.74 -21.62 -0.21
C LYS A 198 -10.79 -20.16 -0.60
N LEU A 199 -9.77 -19.38 -0.24
CA LEU A 199 -9.70 -17.96 -0.61
C LEU A 199 -9.40 -17.74 -2.10
N SER A 200 -8.61 -18.62 -2.73
CA SER A 200 -8.22 -18.46 -4.14
C SER A 200 -9.39 -18.55 -5.12
N LYS A 201 -10.52 -19.13 -4.69
CA LYS A 201 -11.77 -19.09 -5.47
C LYS A 201 -12.39 -17.69 -5.58
N PHE A 202 -12.14 -16.83 -4.60
CA PHE A 202 -12.80 -15.53 -4.48
C PHE A 202 -11.85 -14.36 -4.73
N VAL A 203 -10.56 -14.52 -4.45
CA VAL A 203 -9.54 -13.48 -4.64
C VAL A 203 -8.27 -14.05 -5.25
N THR A 204 -7.64 -13.28 -6.11
CA THR A 204 -6.32 -13.59 -6.69
C THR A 204 -5.38 -12.45 -6.32
N TRP A 205 -4.34 -12.75 -5.53
CA TRP A 205 -3.28 -11.80 -5.23
C TRP A 205 -2.20 -11.85 -6.31
N VAL A 206 -1.89 -10.68 -6.86
CA VAL A 206 -0.79 -10.49 -7.82
C VAL A 206 0.12 -9.41 -7.29
N TYR A 207 1.39 -9.74 -7.10
CA TYR A 207 2.40 -8.80 -6.65
C TYR A 207 3.39 -8.47 -7.75
N VAL A 208 3.62 -7.18 -7.97
CA VAL A 208 4.56 -6.64 -8.94
C VAL A 208 5.64 -5.87 -8.17
N PRO A 209 6.85 -6.42 -8.01
CA PRO A 209 7.94 -5.77 -7.29
C PRO A 209 8.52 -4.58 -8.08
N ALA A 210 9.21 -3.68 -7.37
CA ALA A 210 9.88 -2.51 -7.94
C ALA A 210 10.97 -2.90 -8.95
N VAL A 211 11.82 -3.83 -8.55
CA VAL A 211 12.93 -4.36 -9.37
C VAL A 211 12.85 -5.87 -9.34
N LYS A 212 12.81 -6.47 -10.51
CA LYS A 212 12.95 -7.91 -10.67
C LYS A 212 13.84 -8.19 -11.89
N ASP A 213 14.69 -9.20 -11.78
CA ASP A 213 15.39 -9.72 -12.96
C ASP A 213 14.33 -10.24 -13.94
N ALA A 214 14.24 -9.57 -15.07
CA ALA A 214 13.26 -9.87 -16.09
C ALA A 214 13.38 -11.29 -16.66
N SER A 215 14.51 -11.95 -16.42
CA SER A 215 14.72 -13.37 -16.77
C SER A 215 13.77 -14.32 -16.05
N ASP A 216 13.34 -13.99 -14.82
CA ASP A 216 12.52 -14.88 -13.98
C ASP A 216 11.01 -14.76 -14.28
N GLU A 217 10.57 -13.72 -14.97
CA GLU A 217 9.15 -13.48 -15.28
C GLU A 217 8.70 -13.88 -16.70
N ILE A 218 9.61 -14.39 -17.53
CA ILE A 218 9.41 -14.53 -18.97
C ILE A 218 8.66 -15.78 -19.36
N GLU A 219 8.71 -16.78 -18.51
CA GLU A 219 7.92 -17.99 -18.70
C GLU A 219 6.65 -17.89 -17.86
N GLU A 220 5.54 -18.41 -18.41
CA GLU A 220 4.29 -18.66 -17.70
C GLU A 220 4.56 -19.64 -16.54
N ALA A 221 5.45 -19.25 -15.62
CA ALA A 221 5.61 -19.99 -14.37
C ALA A 221 4.39 -19.67 -13.49
N LYS A 222 3.77 -20.68 -12.93
CA LYS A 222 2.52 -20.60 -12.16
C LYS A 222 2.53 -19.57 -11.03
N ASP A 223 3.73 -19.17 -10.61
CA ASP A 223 3.96 -18.31 -9.45
C ASP A 223 4.44 -16.89 -9.83
N THR A 224 4.59 -16.59 -11.13
CA THR A 224 4.95 -15.24 -11.58
C THR A 224 3.70 -14.35 -11.71
N ALA A 225 3.87 -13.03 -11.56
CA ALA A 225 2.78 -12.08 -11.80
C ALA A 225 2.21 -12.25 -13.21
N LEU A 226 3.10 -12.40 -14.19
CA LEU A 226 2.75 -12.64 -15.59
C LEU A 226 1.99 -13.96 -15.77
N GLY A 227 2.45 -15.06 -15.17
CA GLY A 227 1.77 -16.35 -15.23
C GLY A 227 0.36 -16.29 -14.66
N LYS A 228 0.18 -15.68 -13.50
CA LYS A 228 -1.15 -15.46 -12.88
C LYS A 228 -2.08 -14.62 -13.76
N LEU A 229 -1.52 -13.61 -14.43
CA LEU A 229 -2.27 -12.74 -15.32
C LEU A 229 -2.67 -13.47 -16.61
N ILE A 230 -1.78 -14.26 -17.21
CA ILE A 230 -2.06 -15.09 -18.40
C ILE A 230 -3.03 -16.21 -18.05
N GLU A 231 -2.91 -16.85 -16.91
CA GLU A 231 -3.86 -17.86 -16.44
C GLU A 231 -5.27 -17.28 -16.40
N ARG A 232 -5.42 -16.07 -15.89
CA ARG A 232 -6.71 -15.40 -15.80
C ARG A 232 -7.27 -14.92 -17.16
N THR A 233 -6.42 -14.43 -18.07
CA THR A 233 -6.85 -13.90 -19.37
C THR A 233 -6.97 -14.98 -20.44
N VAL A 234 -5.94 -15.82 -20.59
CA VAL A 234 -5.85 -16.78 -21.70
C VAL A 234 -6.52 -18.11 -21.35
N ARG A 235 -6.26 -18.65 -20.14
CA ARG A 235 -6.76 -19.98 -19.76
C ARG A 235 -8.25 -20.02 -19.44
N ASN A 236 -8.86 -18.88 -19.10
CA ASN A 236 -10.31 -18.80 -18.98
C ASN A 236 -11.02 -18.95 -20.34
N HIS A 237 -10.32 -18.63 -21.44
CA HIS A 237 -10.86 -18.74 -22.81
C HIS A 237 -10.37 -19.98 -23.55
N ILE A 238 -9.19 -20.50 -23.21
CA ILE A 238 -8.54 -21.64 -23.88
C ILE A 238 -8.29 -22.73 -22.84
N LYS A 239 -9.11 -23.78 -22.83
CA LYS A 239 -9.01 -24.91 -21.90
C LYS A 239 -8.37 -26.10 -22.61
N PHE A 240 -7.21 -26.52 -22.14
CA PHE A 240 -6.51 -27.73 -22.61
C PHE A 240 -6.79 -28.97 -21.75
N ASP A 241 -7.49 -28.81 -20.61
CA ASP A 241 -7.59 -29.85 -19.59
C ASP A 241 -8.22 -31.15 -20.12
N ASP A 242 -9.28 -31.06 -20.90
CA ASP A 242 -10.00 -32.23 -21.42
C ASP A 242 -9.19 -32.93 -22.51
N ASP A 243 -8.53 -32.15 -23.39
CA ASP A 243 -7.70 -32.71 -24.47
C ASP A 243 -6.44 -33.38 -23.89
N ILE A 244 -5.81 -32.76 -22.87
CA ILE A 244 -4.65 -33.34 -22.19
C ILE A 244 -5.04 -34.59 -21.39
N LYS A 245 -6.21 -34.60 -20.73
CA LYS A 245 -6.73 -35.79 -20.06
C LYS A 245 -6.97 -36.94 -21.04
N ALA A 246 -7.61 -36.65 -22.19
CA ALA A 246 -7.83 -37.63 -23.23
C ALA A 246 -6.51 -38.20 -23.76
N LEU A 247 -5.56 -37.32 -24.09
CA LEU A 247 -4.21 -37.72 -24.54
C LEU A 247 -3.47 -38.56 -23.50
N ARG A 248 -3.59 -38.21 -22.21
CA ARG A 248 -2.98 -38.96 -21.11
C ARG A 248 -3.56 -40.39 -21.01
N VAL A 249 -4.88 -40.52 -21.11
CA VAL A 249 -5.55 -41.83 -21.07
C VAL A 249 -5.11 -42.69 -22.26
N GLU A 250 -5.03 -42.14 -23.45
CA GLU A 250 -4.55 -42.83 -24.64
C GLU A 250 -3.08 -43.27 -24.46
N THR A 251 -2.23 -42.36 -23.98
CA THR A 251 -0.79 -42.67 -23.76
C THR A 251 -0.58 -43.70 -22.69
N LEU A 252 -1.36 -43.67 -21.58
CA LEU A 252 -1.33 -44.73 -20.55
C LEU A 252 -1.73 -46.09 -21.09
N SER A 253 -2.76 -46.15 -21.97
CA SER A 253 -3.16 -47.40 -22.61
C SER A 253 -2.05 -47.98 -23.51
N LYS A 254 -1.37 -47.14 -24.28
CA LYS A 254 -0.23 -47.52 -25.11
C LYS A 254 0.97 -47.98 -24.22
N TYR A 255 1.22 -47.29 -23.12
CA TYR A 255 2.26 -47.67 -22.16
C TYR A 255 1.98 -49.02 -21.53
N GLN A 256 0.72 -49.30 -21.11
CA GLN A 256 0.33 -50.59 -20.56
C GLN A 256 0.51 -51.72 -21.59
N ALA A 257 0.13 -51.49 -22.85
CA ALA A 257 0.36 -52.48 -23.91
C ALA A 257 1.83 -52.82 -24.15
N ILE A 258 2.75 -51.84 -23.93
CA ILE A 258 4.20 -52.07 -23.97
C ILE A 258 4.66 -52.96 -22.80
N LEU A 259 4.14 -52.70 -21.59
CA LEU A 259 4.45 -53.53 -20.42
C LEU A 259 3.95 -54.98 -20.58
N ASP A 260 2.71 -55.13 -21.06
CA ASP A 260 2.09 -56.42 -21.28
C ASP A 260 2.86 -57.24 -22.33
N LYS A 261 3.27 -56.58 -23.45
CA LYS A 261 4.08 -57.22 -24.49
C LYS A 261 5.42 -57.76 -23.96
N ASN A 262 6.01 -57.10 -22.96
CA ASN A 262 7.30 -57.47 -22.40
C ASN A 262 7.17 -58.32 -21.12
N GLN A 263 5.95 -58.66 -20.68
CA GLN A 263 5.70 -59.46 -19.50
C GLN A 263 6.22 -60.92 -19.67
N ALA A 264 6.19 -61.44 -20.88
CA ALA A 264 6.68 -62.80 -21.19
C ALA A 264 8.17 -62.97 -20.82
N GLY A 265 9.02 -61.96 -21.10
CA GLY A 265 10.43 -61.97 -20.73
C GLY A 265 10.67 -62.02 -19.22
N LEU A 266 9.84 -61.28 -18.44
CA LEU A 266 9.89 -61.36 -16.97
C LEU A 266 9.40 -62.72 -16.44
N ALA A 267 8.41 -63.34 -17.07
CA ALA A 267 7.91 -64.66 -16.71
C ALA A 267 8.97 -65.73 -16.94
N GLU A 268 9.72 -65.67 -18.04
CA GLU A 268 10.85 -66.59 -18.30
C GLU A 268 11.95 -66.45 -17.25
N ILE A 269 12.36 -65.23 -16.93
CA ILE A 269 13.34 -64.94 -15.88
C ILE A 269 12.82 -65.42 -14.51
N SER A 270 11.56 -65.14 -14.20
CA SER A 270 10.89 -65.58 -12.97
C SER A 270 10.93 -67.09 -12.82
N THR A 271 10.60 -67.81 -13.86
CA THR A 271 10.63 -69.27 -13.88
C THR A 271 12.06 -69.84 -13.69
N SER A 272 13.04 -69.21 -14.37
CA SER A 272 14.45 -69.62 -14.23
C SER A 272 14.98 -69.37 -12.80
N LEU A 273 14.66 -68.21 -12.22
CA LEU A 273 15.03 -67.89 -10.84
C LEU A 273 14.29 -68.72 -9.82
N GLN A 274 13.01 -69.02 -10.04
CA GLN A 274 12.26 -69.95 -9.16
C GLN A 274 12.89 -71.36 -9.09
N LYS A 275 13.30 -71.89 -10.25
CA LYS A 275 14.00 -73.18 -10.30
C LYS A 275 15.28 -73.14 -9.47
N ARG A 276 16.12 -72.10 -9.66
CA ARG A 276 17.38 -72.01 -8.88
C ARG A 276 17.15 -71.81 -7.38
N LEU A 277 16.11 -71.07 -6.99
CA LEU A 277 15.73 -70.87 -5.59
C LEU A 277 15.20 -72.20 -4.96
N GLY A 278 14.48 -73.00 -5.76
CA GLY A 278 14.06 -74.34 -5.32
C GLY A 278 15.24 -75.22 -5.01
N ASP A 279 16.34 -75.17 -5.80
CA ASP A 279 17.57 -75.94 -5.57
C ASP A 279 18.36 -75.47 -4.33
N TRP A 280 18.32 -74.16 -4.01
CA TRP A 280 19.19 -73.58 -2.97
C TRP A 280 18.51 -73.28 -1.64
N ALA A 281 17.20 -72.89 -1.67
CA ALA A 281 16.52 -72.42 -0.49
C ALA A 281 15.38 -73.33 -0.03
N HIS A 282 14.34 -73.51 -0.85
CA HIS A 282 13.16 -74.26 -0.47
C HIS A 282 12.45 -74.85 -1.73
N PRO A 283 12.18 -76.17 -1.79
CA PRO A 283 11.64 -76.83 -2.98
C PRO A 283 10.24 -76.29 -3.41
N ASN A 284 9.49 -75.69 -2.51
CA ASN A 284 8.15 -75.18 -2.78
C ASN A 284 8.12 -73.64 -2.94
N VAL A 285 9.25 -72.95 -3.23
CA VAL A 285 9.29 -71.52 -3.41
C VAL A 285 8.52 -71.14 -4.69
N GLN A 286 7.69 -70.08 -4.60
CA GLN A 286 7.06 -69.50 -5.73
C GLN A 286 7.65 -68.08 -5.95
N LEU A 287 7.96 -67.74 -7.20
CA LEU A 287 8.49 -66.43 -7.58
C LEU A 287 7.69 -65.89 -8.76
N GLY A 288 7.14 -64.68 -8.61
CA GLY A 288 6.47 -63.93 -9.66
C GLY A 288 7.12 -62.58 -9.82
N MET A 289 7.47 -62.22 -11.04
CA MET A 289 7.97 -60.88 -11.38
C MET A 289 6.98 -60.17 -12.29
N ASN A 290 6.59 -58.97 -11.89
CA ASN A 290 5.66 -58.12 -12.65
C ASN A 290 6.22 -56.72 -12.78
N TRP A 291 5.94 -56.07 -13.91
CA TRP A 291 6.18 -54.64 -14.07
C TRP A 291 5.29 -53.87 -13.10
N ARG A 292 5.86 -52.93 -12.35
CA ARG A 292 5.10 -52.00 -11.53
C ARG A 292 4.98 -50.68 -12.31
N SER A 293 3.77 -50.22 -12.56
CA SER A 293 3.49 -48.88 -13.09
C SER A 293 2.63 -48.11 -12.12
N ASP A 294 3.00 -46.88 -11.87
CA ASP A 294 2.13 -45.90 -11.19
C ASP A 294 1.49 -45.01 -12.28
N PRO A 295 0.19 -45.10 -12.51
CA PRO A 295 -0.47 -44.33 -13.55
C PRO A 295 -0.27 -42.80 -13.41
N ASN A 296 0.01 -42.34 -12.19
CA ASN A 296 0.22 -40.92 -11.92
C ASN A 296 1.65 -40.44 -12.19
N LYS A 297 2.62 -41.37 -12.18
CA LYS A 297 4.04 -41.05 -12.39
C LYS A 297 4.58 -41.57 -13.73
N SER A 298 3.98 -42.60 -14.28
CA SER A 298 4.49 -43.25 -15.49
C SER A 298 4.29 -42.45 -16.77
N VAL A 299 3.28 -41.57 -16.82
CA VAL A 299 3.01 -40.66 -17.92
C VAL A 299 2.63 -39.28 -17.40
N SER A 300 3.48 -38.33 -17.64
CA SER A 300 3.23 -36.91 -17.33
C SER A 300 3.18 -36.13 -18.64
N ILE A 301 2.08 -35.45 -18.86
CA ILE A 301 1.91 -34.51 -19.99
C ILE A 301 1.74 -33.13 -19.37
N GLN A 302 2.69 -32.25 -19.64
CA GLN A 302 2.64 -30.89 -19.16
C GLN A 302 1.68 -30.07 -20.03
N GLN A 303 1.01 -29.12 -19.42
CA GLN A 303 0.21 -28.15 -20.18
C GLN A 303 1.15 -27.24 -20.99
N PRO A 304 0.72 -26.80 -22.21
CA PRO A 304 1.51 -25.86 -23.00
C PRO A 304 1.64 -24.54 -22.25
N VAL A 305 2.82 -23.95 -22.31
CA VAL A 305 3.16 -22.67 -21.71
C VAL A 305 3.14 -21.60 -22.80
N ALA A 306 2.45 -20.47 -22.56
CA ALA A 306 2.42 -19.36 -23.51
C ALA A 306 3.77 -18.62 -23.47
N GLY A 307 4.48 -18.62 -24.57
CA GLY A 307 5.71 -17.86 -24.76
C GLY A 307 5.42 -16.48 -25.36
N ILE A 308 6.00 -15.43 -24.76
CA ILE A 308 5.82 -14.06 -25.19
C ILE A 308 7.00 -13.63 -26.06
N LYS A 309 6.68 -13.17 -27.27
CA LYS A 309 7.63 -12.52 -28.16
C LYS A 309 7.18 -11.10 -28.40
N THR A 310 8.08 -10.15 -28.33
CA THR A 310 7.83 -8.75 -28.62
C THR A 310 8.97 -8.19 -29.47
N GLY A 311 8.75 -7.06 -30.12
CA GLY A 311 9.78 -6.44 -30.95
C GLY A 311 9.39 -5.07 -31.44
N GLU A 312 10.31 -4.44 -32.16
CA GLU A 312 10.15 -3.14 -32.78
C GLU A 312 10.57 -3.25 -34.25
N GLY A 313 9.71 -2.79 -35.17
CA GLY A 313 9.92 -2.97 -36.60
C GLY A 313 9.96 -4.46 -37.00
N ASP A 314 10.98 -4.85 -37.73
CA ASP A 314 11.17 -6.24 -38.20
C ASP A 314 11.83 -7.17 -37.17
N PHE A 315 12.25 -6.64 -36.02
CA PHE A 315 12.88 -7.42 -34.97
C PHE A 315 11.84 -7.97 -34.00
N ILE A 316 11.77 -9.30 -33.87
CA ILE A 316 10.92 -9.99 -32.88
C ILE A 316 11.84 -10.89 -32.03
N GLY A 317 11.81 -10.69 -30.73
CA GLY A 317 12.63 -11.45 -29.77
C GLY A 317 11.88 -11.80 -28.49
N SER A 318 12.57 -12.45 -27.56
CA SER A 318 12.04 -12.70 -26.23
C SER A 318 11.89 -11.38 -25.46
N LEU A 319 10.78 -11.19 -24.78
CA LEU A 319 10.51 -10.02 -23.91
C LEU A 319 11.63 -9.79 -22.89
N ALA A 320 12.25 -10.85 -22.40
CA ALA A 320 13.41 -10.84 -21.49
C ALA A 320 14.61 -10.06 -21.98
N ARG A 321 14.79 -10.01 -23.27
CA ARG A 321 15.94 -9.34 -23.90
C ARG A 321 15.65 -7.90 -24.28
N MET A 322 14.44 -7.42 -24.01
CA MET A 322 14.03 -6.04 -24.25
C MET A 322 14.37 -5.16 -23.05
N GLY A 323 14.40 -3.87 -23.25
CA GLY A 323 14.64 -2.91 -22.16
C GLY A 323 13.54 -2.96 -21.10
N ASN A 324 13.89 -2.69 -19.84
CA ASN A 324 12.98 -2.74 -18.69
C ASN A 324 11.69 -1.91 -18.87
N GLY A 325 11.79 -0.77 -19.58
CA GLY A 325 10.63 0.07 -19.91
C GLY A 325 9.59 -0.67 -20.75
N LEU A 326 10.02 -1.41 -21.80
CA LEU A 326 9.11 -2.18 -22.65
C LEU A 326 8.50 -3.37 -21.91
N GLN A 327 9.28 -4.06 -21.07
CA GLN A 327 8.81 -5.16 -20.24
C GLN A 327 7.72 -4.69 -19.28
N ARG A 328 7.90 -3.54 -18.63
CA ARG A 328 6.88 -2.92 -17.80
C ARG A 328 5.65 -2.48 -18.60
N SER A 329 5.84 -1.86 -19.75
CA SER A 329 4.72 -1.48 -20.62
C SER A 329 3.89 -2.69 -21.04
N TYR A 330 4.53 -3.84 -21.28
CA TYR A 330 3.84 -5.09 -21.57
C TYR A 330 2.99 -5.57 -20.39
N LEU A 331 3.56 -5.57 -19.18
CA LEU A 331 2.83 -5.92 -17.96
C LEU A 331 1.60 -5.02 -17.77
N LEU A 332 1.73 -3.72 -18.08
CA LEU A 332 0.64 -2.76 -18.01
C LEU A 332 -0.46 -3.04 -19.03
N ALA A 333 -0.07 -3.38 -20.27
CA ALA A 333 -1.03 -3.76 -21.30
C ALA A 333 -1.81 -5.02 -20.89
N LEU A 334 -1.15 -5.99 -20.26
CA LEU A 334 -1.80 -7.17 -19.68
C LEU A 334 -2.78 -6.80 -18.56
N LEU A 335 -2.40 -5.89 -17.68
CA LEU A 335 -3.27 -5.41 -16.62
C LEU A 335 -4.50 -4.68 -17.19
N GLN A 336 -4.33 -3.90 -18.24
CA GLN A 336 -5.45 -3.26 -18.95
C GLN A 336 -6.40 -4.29 -19.58
N GLU A 337 -5.85 -5.33 -20.20
CA GLU A 337 -6.66 -6.41 -20.79
C GLU A 337 -7.44 -7.17 -19.72
N LEU A 338 -6.80 -7.41 -18.56
CA LEU A 338 -7.47 -7.98 -17.39
C LEU A 338 -8.63 -7.14 -16.87
N ALA A 339 -8.49 -5.81 -16.91
CA ALA A 339 -9.55 -4.90 -16.49
C ALA A 339 -10.79 -5.01 -17.38
N ASN A 340 -10.57 -5.27 -18.67
CA ASN A 340 -11.63 -5.39 -19.67
C ASN A 340 -12.29 -6.79 -19.71
N SER A 341 -11.70 -7.78 -19.03
CA SER A 341 -12.22 -9.15 -18.99
C SER A 341 -13.16 -9.39 -17.80
N ASP A 342 -14.35 -8.80 -17.83
CA ASP A 342 -15.43 -9.03 -16.86
C ASP A 342 -16.09 -10.40 -17.06
N ALA A 343 -15.49 -11.46 -16.55
CA ALA A 343 -16.22 -12.71 -16.31
C ALA A 343 -16.98 -12.57 -14.97
N PRO A 344 -18.31 -12.73 -14.94
CA PRO A 344 -19.13 -12.49 -13.73
C PRO A 344 -18.71 -13.29 -12.50
N ASP A 345 -18.07 -14.44 -12.70
CA ASP A 345 -17.64 -15.36 -11.64
C ASP A 345 -16.13 -15.40 -11.41
N ALA A 346 -15.37 -14.47 -12.02
CA ALA A 346 -13.93 -14.44 -11.83
C ALA A 346 -13.56 -13.96 -10.41
N PRO A 347 -12.52 -14.55 -9.77
CA PRO A 347 -12.02 -14.06 -8.49
C PRO A 347 -11.64 -12.58 -8.58
N THR A 348 -11.89 -11.81 -7.51
CA THR A 348 -11.45 -10.41 -7.44
C THR A 348 -9.93 -10.32 -7.55
N LEU A 349 -9.42 -9.49 -8.46
CA LEU A 349 -8.01 -9.21 -8.56
C LEU A 349 -7.59 -8.23 -7.46
N LEU A 350 -6.67 -8.68 -6.60
CA LEU A 350 -5.96 -7.85 -5.64
C LEU A 350 -4.56 -7.63 -6.19
N LEU A 351 -4.25 -6.42 -6.63
CA LEU A 351 -2.95 -6.09 -7.23
C LEU A 351 -2.12 -5.25 -6.26
N GLY A 352 -0.96 -5.76 -5.85
CA GLY A 352 0.08 -5.00 -5.16
C GLY A 352 1.19 -4.61 -6.13
N CYS A 353 1.48 -3.32 -6.27
CA CYS A 353 2.52 -2.85 -7.17
C CYS A 353 3.49 -1.93 -6.44
N GLU A 354 4.79 -2.27 -6.46
CA GLU A 354 5.87 -1.43 -5.94
C GLU A 354 6.45 -0.55 -7.02
N GLU A 355 6.55 0.74 -6.70
CA GLU A 355 7.22 1.76 -7.49
C GLU A 355 6.97 1.61 -9.01
N PRO A 356 5.69 1.65 -9.44
CA PRO A 356 5.33 1.40 -10.83
C PRO A 356 5.96 2.40 -11.82
N GLU A 357 6.39 3.56 -11.33
CA GLU A 357 7.09 4.60 -12.10
C GLU A 357 8.51 4.24 -12.50
N LEU A 358 9.15 3.26 -11.87
CA LEU A 358 10.53 2.90 -12.20
C LEU A 358 10.65 2.51 -13.68
N TYR A 359 11.67 3.05 -14.32
CA TYR A 359 11.97 2.86 -15.74
C TYR A 359 10.91 3.43 -16.72
N GLN A 360 9.95 4.25 -16.21
CA GLN A 360 8.96 4.93 -17.05
C GLN A 360 9.31 6.40 -17.23
N HIS A 361 9.09 6.91 -18.43
CA HIS A 361 9.12 8.36 -18.65
C HIS A 361 7.89 9.03 -18.00
N PRO A 362 7.98 10.30 -17.54
CA PRO A 362 6.88 10.96 -16.83
C PRO A 362 5.50 10.88 -17.51
N PRO A 363 5.37 11.01 -18.85
CA PRO A 363 4.08 10.81 -19.51
C PRO A 363 3.53 9.39 -19.36
N GLN A 364 4.39 8.38 -19.42
CA GLN A 364 4.00 6.97 -19.28
C GLN A 364 3.62 6.65 -17.83
N ALA A 365 4.37 7.18 -16.85
CA ALA A 365 4.04 7.03 -15.43
C ALA A 365 2.68 7.66 -15.10
N ARG A 366 2.35 8.81 -15.69
CA ARG A 366 1.03 9.44 -15.53
C ARG A 366 -0.08 8.60 -16.13
N HIS A 367 0.09 8.13 -17.37
CA HIS A 367 -0.87 7.23 -18.00
C HIS A 367 -1.08 5.95 -17.17
N LEU A 368 -0.03 5.41 -16.58
CA LEU A 368 -0.10 4.26 -15.70
C LEU A 368 -0.93 4.53 -14.44
N ALA A 369 -0.77 5.70 -13.82
CA ALA A 369 -1.58 6.10 -12.68
C ALA A 369 -3.08 6.13 -13.04
N ASP A 370 -3.43 6.68 -14.22
CA ASP A 370 -4.80 6.67 -14.73
C ASP A 370 -5.33 5.24 -14.94
N VAL A 371 -4.51 4.35 -15.51
CA VAL A 371 -4.85 2.93 -15.69
C VAL A 371 -5.16 2.24 -14.36
N PHE A 372 -4.38 2.46 -13.32
CA PHE A 372 -4.64 1.86 -12.01
C PHE A 372 -5.93 2.36 -11.38
N ILE A 373 -6.24 3.64 -11.53
CA ILE A 373 -7.50 4.23 -11.05
C ILE A 373 -8.68 3.61 -11.82
N ASP A 374 -8.56 3.47 -13.14
CA ASP A 374 -9.61 2.86 -13.96
C ASP A 374 -9.82 1.37 -13.62
N LEU A 375 -8.74 0.61 -13.41
CA LEU A 375 -8.78 -0.77 -12.94
C LEU A 375 -9.55 -0.91 -11.61
N ALA A 376 -9.36 0.03 -10.70
CA ALA A 376 -10.00 0.04 -9.40
C ALA A 376 -11.51 0.38 -9.45
N LYS A 377 -12.00 0.98 -10.55
CA LYS A 377 -13.45 1.23 -10.73
C LYS A 377 -14.25 -0.05 -10.92
N GLY A 378 -13.62 -1.11 -11.44
CA GLY A 378 -14.21 -2.44 -11.60
C GLY A 378 -14.27 -3.26 -10.30
N ASN A 379 -14.29 -4.59 -10.46
CA ASN A 379 -14.27 -5.52 -9.32
C ASN A 379 -12.84 -5.85 -8.86
N ASN A 380 -11.90 -4.92 -9.04
CA ASN A 380 -10.51 -5.09 -8.66
C ASN A 380 -10.18 -4.21 -7.45
N GLN A 381 -9.06 -4.51 -6.77
CA GLN A 381 -8.50 -3.66 -5.73
C GLN A 381 -7.00 -3.48 -5.97
N ILE A 382 -6.55 -2.24 -5.98
CA ILE A 382 -5.18 -1.87 -6.37
C ILE A 382 -4.49 -1.22 -5.18
N ILE A 383 -3.31 -1.71 -4.84
CA ILE A 383 -2.49 -1.21 -3.75
C ILE A 383 -1.12 -0.85 -4.32
N VAL A 384 -0.77 0.42 -4.29
CA VAL A 384 0.46 0.95 -4.89
C VAL A 384 1.35 1.56 -3.82
N THR A 385 2.64 1.28 -3.88
CA THR A 385 3.66 2.07 -3.17
C THR A 385 4.45 2.88 -4.18
N THR A 386 4.65 4.17 -3.95
CA THR A 386 5.29 5.05 -4.92
C THR A 386 6.16 6.12 -4.28
N HIS A 387 7.14 6.60 -5.02
CA HIS A 387 7.93 7.81 -4.75
C HIS A 387 7.61 8.94 -5.74
N SER A 388 6.65 8.74 -6.64
CA SER A 388 6.29 9.72 -7.66
C SER A 388 5.02 10.49 -7.29
N PRO A 389 5.04 11.83 -7.31
CA PRO A 389 3.85 12.63 -7.10
C PRO A 389 2.78 12.43 -8.18
N LEU A 390 3.11 11.78 -9.31
CA LEU A 390 2.18 11.52 -10.41
C LEU A 390 1.09 10.51 -10.05
N PHE A 391 1.31 9.67 -9.02
CA PHE A 391 0.32 8.71 -8.52
C PHE A 391 -0.59 9.29 -7.43
N VAL A 392 -0.33 10.53 -7.02
CA VAL A 392 -1.15 11.26 -6.08
C VAL A 392 -2.20 12.04 -6.86
N SER A 393 -3.40 11.50 -6.95
CA SER A 393 -4.51 12.15 -7.65
C SER A 393 -5.21 13.16 -6.75
N GLY A 394 -5.50 14.34 -7.29
CA GLY A 394 -6.23 15.36 -6.58
C GLY A 394 -7.71 15.01 -6.33
N ASP A 395 -8.33 14.21 -7.19
CA ASP A 395 -9.72 13.73 -7.05
C ASP A 395 -9.84 12.52 -6.13
N GLY A 396 -8.77 11.77 -5.95
CA GLY A 396 -8.71 10.54 -5.17
C GLY A 396 -7.78 10.62 -3.97
N PHE A 397 -7.57 11.79 -3.35
CA PHE A 397 -6.62 11.86 -2.24
C PHE A 397 -7.09 11.15 -0.96
N GLU A 398 -8.38 10.76 -0.83
CA GLU A 398 -8.81 9.79 0.18
C GLU A 398 -8.12 8.43 0.04
N ASP A 399 -7.60 8.14 -1.14
CA ASP A 399 -6.88 6.91 -1.44
C ASP A 399 -5.41 6.96 -1.00
N ILE A 400 -4.92 8.14 -0.61
CA ILE A 400 -3.56 8.32 -0.11
C ILE A 400 -3.43 7.69 1.28
N ARG A 401 -2.35 6.94 1.47
CA ARG A 401 -1.92 6.36 2.75
C ARG A 401 -0.52 6.86 3.05
N LEU A 402 -0.44 7.93 3.85
CA LEU A 402 0.84 8.48 4.26
C LEU A 402 1.50 7.58 5.30
N THR A 403 2.61 6.99 4.94
CA THR A 403 3.41 6.13 5.80
C THR A 403 4.59 6.90 6.38
N ARG A 404 4.72 6.94 7.70
CA ARG A 404 5.84 7.60 8.39
C ARG A 404 6.32 6.78 9.56
N LYS A 405 7.64 6.78 9.79
CA LYS A 405 8.24 6.24 11.01
C LYS A 405 8.16 7.32 12.09
N VAL A 406 7.51 7.00 13.21
CA VAL A 406 7.34 7.96 14.31
C VAL A 406 8.62 8.01 15.16
N ASN A 407 9.12 6.85 15.59
CA ASN A 407 10.39 6.67 16.28
C ASN A 407 10.76 5.17 16.25
N ALA A 408 11.91 4.83 16.80
CA ALA A 408 12.40 3.44 16.82
C ALA A 408 11.48 2.50 17.65
N VAL A 409 10.79 3.01 18.65
CA VAL A 409 9.93 2.21 19.56
C VAL A 409 8.51 2.07 18.99
N ALA A 410 7.93 3.16 18.50
CA ALA A 410 6.55 3.17 17.99
C ALA A 410 6.43 2.61 16.56
N GLY A 411 7.55 2.49 15.85
CA GLY A 411 7.57 2.00 14.48
C GLY A 411 6.90 2.91 13.47
N SER A 412 6.47 2.30 12.37
CA SER A 412 5.76 2.98 11.28
C SER A 412 4.28 3.13 11.58
N LYS A 413 3.72 4.27 11.16
CA LYS A 413 2.29 4.58 11.22
C LYS A 413 1.78 4.96 9.84
N VAL A 414 0.52 4.62 9.58
CA VAL A 414 -0.15 4.92 8.30
C VAL A 414 -1.38 5.76 8.55
N ARG A 415 -1.46 6.92 7.88
CA ARG A 415 -2.59 7.84 8.00
C ARG A 415 -3.26 8.04 6.65
N GLY A 416 -4.58 8.10 6.66
CA GLY A 416 -5.42 8.49 5.53
C GLY A 416 -6.25 9.72 5.87
N ILE A 417 -6.89 10.30 4.87
CA ILE A 417 -7.76 11.47 5.01
C ILE A 417 -9.20 11.06 4.71
N GLU A 418 -10.14 11.62 5.45
CA GLU A 418 -11.56 11.61 5.15
C GLU A 418 -11.97 12.97 4.57
N PHE A 419 -12.60 12.99 3.39
CA PHE A 419 -13.00 14.23 2.72
C PHE A 419 -13.86 15.14 3.59
N GLN A 420 -14.83 14.59 4.31
CA GLN A 420 -15.71 15.37 5.15
C GLN A 420 -14.93 16.10 6.25
N LYS A 421 -14.05 15.41 6.96
CA LYS A 421 -13.22 16.00 8.03
C LYS A 421 -12.32 17.12 7.51
N LEU A 422 -11.67 16.89 6.36
CA LEU A 422 -10.83 17.92 5.74
C LEU A 422 -11.64 19.13 5.30
N CYS A 423 -12.81 18.91 4.68
CA CYS A 423 -13.69 19.98 4.28
C CYS A 423 -14.19 20.80 5.47
N ASP A 424 -14.54 20.16 6.56
CA ASP A 424 -14.99 20.81 7.78
C ASP A 424 -13.86 21.64 8.43
N ARG A 425 -12.63 21.10 8.47
CA ARG A 425 -11.44 21.85 8.91
C ARG A 425 -11.22 23.12 8.10
N ILE A 426 -11.30 23.04 6.77
CA ILE A 426 -11.11 24.22 5.89
C ILE A 426 -12.24 25.24 6.09
N ARG A 427 -13.48 24.81 6.27
CA ARG A 427 -14.61 25.70 6.54
C ARG A 427 -14.47 26.42 7.86
N VAL A 428 -14.18 25.67 8.92
CA VAL A 428 -13.92 26.25 10.25
C VAL A 428 -12.81 27.30 10.17
N ALA A 429 -11.72 27.00 9.47
CA ALA A 429 -10.62 27.93 9.27
C ALA A 429 -11.07 29.22 8.57
N ARG A 430 -12.01 29.14 7.64
CA ARG A 430 -12.59 30.28 6.92
C ARG A 430 -13.72 30.97 7.67
N GLY A 431 -14.05 30.55 8.90
CA GLY A 431 -15.18 31.07 9.67
C GLY A 431 -16.55 30.64 9.12
N GLU A 432 -16.60 29.56 8.33
CA GLU A 432 -17.82 29.01 7.77
C GLU A 432 -18.35 27.85 8.66
N VAL A 433 -19.66 27.61 8.63
CA VAL A 433 -20.26 26.47 9.35
C VAL A 433 -20.06 25.18 8.55
N PRO A 434 -19.63 24.07 9.17
CA PRO A 434 -19.56 22.75 8.54
C PRO A 434 -20.91 22.33 7.94
N ASN A 435 -20.87 21.69 6.78
CA ASN A 435 -22.05 21.18 6.10
C ASN A 435 -21.69 20.06 5.09
N ASP A 436 -22.69 19.30 4.61
CA ASP A 436 -22.50 18.14 3.73
C ASP A 436 -22.24 18.51 2.24
N ARG A 437 -22.25 19.80 1.89
CA ARG A 437 -22.03 20.25 0.49
C ARG A 437 -20.53 20.37 0.21
N ILE A 438 -19.86 19.24 0.03
CA ILE A 438 -18.39 19.17 -0.10
C ILE A 438 -17.88 19.24 -1.55
N ALA A 439 -18.72 18.96 -2.56
CA ALA A 439 -18.29 18.83 -3.95
C ALA A 439 -17.48 20.01 -4.50
N GLY A 440 -17.91 21.26 -4.19
CA GLY A 440 -17.18 22.45 -4.64
C GLY A 440 -15.83 22.63 -3.96
N LEU A 441 -15.68 22.17 -2.71
CA LEU A 441 -14.42 22.23 -2.00
C LEU A 441 -13.47 21.11 -2.47
N ILE A 442 -14.01 19.92 -2.75
CA ILE A 442 -13.26 18.83 -3.38
C ILE A 442 -12.64 19.30 -4.70
N ALA A 443 -13.41 19.98 -5.55
CA ALA A 443 -12.90 20.53 -6.81
C ALA A 443 -11.73 21.52 -6.60
N LYS A 444 -11.78 22.35 -5.56
CA LYS A 444 -10.68 23.25 -5.21
C LYS A 444 -9.46 22.49 -4.68
N ILE A 445 -9.67 21.45 -3.88
CA ILE A 445 -8.60 20.59 -3.38
C ILE A 445 -7.92 19.87 -4.54
N HIS A 446 -8.70 19.30 -5.46
CA HIS A 446 -8.19 18.70 -6.69
C HIS A 446 -7.30 19.66 -7.48
N GLN A 447 -7.75 20.89 -7.65
CA GLN A 447 -6.96 21.92 -8.34
C GLN A 447 -5.68 22.30 -7.56
N ALA A 448 -5.69 22.23 -6.23
CA ALA A 448 -4.55 22.56 -5.38
C ALA A 448 -3.48 21.44 -5.37
N LEU A 449 -3.87 20.17 -5.49
CA LEU A 449 -2.94 19.04 -5.45
C LEU A 449 -2.30 18.77 -6.83
N GLN A 450 -1.55 19.75 -7.33
CA GLN A 450 -0.70 19.53 -8.50
C GLN A 450 0.57 18.76 -8.10
N PRO A 451 1.27 18.09 -9.05
CA PRO A 451 2.44 17.27 -8.75
C PRO A 451 3.53 17.95 -7.92
N ASN A 452 3.78 19.24 -8.14
CA ASN A 452 4.74 20.01 -7.35
C ASN A 452 4.32 20.15 -5.88
N ILE A 453 3.02 20.30 -5.58
CA ILE A 453 2.51 20.37 -4.21
C ILE A 453 2.46 18.98 -3.58
N ALA A 454 2.14 17.96 -4.37
CA ALA A 454 2.14 16.57 -3.92
C ALA A 454 3.54 16.08 -3.45
N GLU A 455 4.63 16.77 -3.82
CA GLU A 455 5.97 16.52 -3.27
C GLU A 455 6.03 16.62 -1.74
N MET A 456 5.09 17.34 -1.10
CA MET A 456 5.02 17.45 0.36
C MET A 456 4.86 16.09 1.05
N PHE A 457 4.25 15.09 0.42
CA PHE A 457 4.05 13.76 0.98
C PHE A 457 5.34 12.94 1.09
N PHE A 458 6.38 13.32 0.33
CA PHE A 458 7.68 12.65 0.30
C PHE A 458 8.73 13.37 1.16
N ALA A 459 8.47 14.61 1.55
CA ALA A 459 9.32 15.35 2.46
C ALA A 459 9.17 14.87 3.90
N ARG A 460 10.26 14.86 4.68
CA ARG A 460 10.16 14.69 6.13
C ARG A 460 9.56 15.92 6.80
N VAL A 461 10.02 17.10 6.39
CA VAL A 461 9.52 18.40 6.84
C VAL A 461 9.23 19.26 5.60
N PRO A 462 8.00 19.30 5.12
CA PRO A 462 7.62 20.22 4.05
C PRO A 462 7.57 21.66 4.56
N ILE A 463 8.13 22.59 3.78
CA ILE A 463 8.07 24.02 4.01
C ILE A 463 7.18 24.61 2.92
N LEU A 464 5.97 25.02 3.27
CA LEU A 464 5.04 25.63 2.32
C LEU A 464 5.32 27.14 2.23
N VAL A 465 5.55 27.63 1.03
CA VAL A 465 5.83 29.04 0.74
C VAL A 465 4.92 29.57 -0.34
N GLU A 466 4.71 30.90 -0.43
CA GLU A 466 3.80 31.48 -1.41
C GLU A 466 4.32 31.34 -2.84
N GLY A 467 5.60 31.60 -3.07
CA GLY A 467 6.13 31.73 -4.42
C GLY A 467 7.54 31.20 -4.63
N LEU A 468 8.02 31.34 -5.88
CA LEU A 468 9.37 30.94 -6.26
C LEU A 468 10.43 31.89 -5.66
N GLU A 469 10.08 33.14 -5.43
CA GLU A 469 10.98 34.10 -4.78
C GLU A 469 11.37 33.67 -3.37
N ASP A 470 10.42 33.10 -2.59
CA ASP A 470 10.70 32.57 -1.25
C ASP A 470 11.73 31.43 -1.29
N ILE A 471 11.60 30.53 -2.29
CA ILE A 471 12.57 29.45 -2.50
C ILE A 471 13.97 30.03 -2.69
N SER A 472 14.09 31.05 -3.55
CA SER A 472 15.39 31.63 -3.89
C SER A 472 16.04 32.32 -2.70
N TYR A 473 15.27 33.10 -1.92
CA TYR A 473 15.75 33.72 -0.69
C TYR A 473 16.22 32.68 0.32
N ILE A 474 15.38 31.71 0.66
CA ILE A 474 15.66 30.70 1.70
C ILE A 474 16.84 29.81 1.26
N THR A 475 16.82 29.29 0.04
CA THR A 475 17.86 28.40 -0.47
C THR A 475 19.22 29.08 -0.52
N THR A 476 19.27 30.31 -1.03
CA THR A 476 20.53 31.07 -1.13
C THR A 476 21.09 31.39 0.26
N GLU A 477 20.26 31.85 1.22
CA GLU A 477 20.72 32.09 2.58
C GLU A 477 21.24 30.83 3.27
N LEU A 478 20.57 29.67 3.09
CA LEU A 478 21.03 28.38 3.60
C LEU A 478 22.39 27.98 3.01
N HIS A 479 22.64 28.26 1.72
CA HIS A 479 23.95 28.03 1.10
C HIS A 479 25.03 28.97 1.65
N LEU A 480 24.75 30.26 1.70
CA LEU A 480 25.69 31.28 2.20
C LEU A 480 26.05 31.06 3.68
N SER A 481 25.08 30.57 4.49
CA SER A 481 25.28 30.23 5.90
C SER A 481 25.89 28.86 6.14
N ASN A 482 26.24 28.07 5.11
CA ASN A 482 26.68 26.67 5.19
C ASN A 482 25.67 25.72 5.90
N GLN A 483 24.37 26.04 5.86
CA GLN A 483 23.31 25.28 6.51
C GLN A 483 22.56 24.32 5.56
N TRP A 484 22.83 24.40 4.24
CA TRP A 484 22.17 23.60 3.22
C TRP A 484 22.28 22.09 3.41
N THR A 485 23.46 21.60 3.82
CA THR A 485 23.69 20.18 4.10
C THR A 485 22.83 19.68 5.24
N GLU A 486 22.67 20.48 6.30
CA GLU A 486 21.83 20.16 7.44
C GLU A 486 20.33 20.15 7.05
N PHE A 487 19.88 21.16 6.30
CA PHE A 487 18.54 21.24 5.76
C PHE A 487 18.15 19.98 4.97
N ARG A 488 19.03 19.53 4.08
CA ARG A 488 18.82 18.30 3.32
C ARG A 488 18.85 17.04 4.19
N ARG A 489 19.74 16.97 5.17
CA ARG A 489 19.84 15.83 6.08
C ARG A 489 18.56 15.60 6.87
N PHE A 490 17.86 16.64 7.24
CA PHE A 490 16.56 16.55 7.90
C PHE A 490 15.41 16.24 6.91
N GLY A 491 15.67 16.14 5.63
CA GLY A 491 14.66 15.86 4.60
C GLY A 491 13.66 16.99 4.44
N CYS A 492 14.10 18.22 4.66
CA CYS A 492 13.35 19.43 4.39
C CYS A 492 13.17 19.63 2.88
N HIS A 493 12.00 20.10 2.47
CA HIS A 493 11.71 20.46 1.09
C HIS A 493 10.83 21.68 1.02
N ILE A 494 11.21 22.69 0.20
CA ILE A 494 10.46 23.93 0.04
C ILE A 494 9.50 23.78 -1.12
N ILE A 495 8.23 24.09 -0.89
CA ILE A 495 7.14 23.84 -1.84
C ILE A 495 6.37 25.14 -2.09
N PRO A 496 6.47 25.71 -3.31
CA PRO A 496 5.74 26.91 -3.68
C PRO A 496 4.28 26.54 -4.02
N VAL A 497 3.33 27.18 -3.36
CA VAL A 497 1.90 26.91 -3.60
C VAL A 497 1.27 27.84 -4.65
N GLY A 498 1.97 28.90 -5.05
CA GLY A 498 1.54 29.83 -6.08
C GLY A 498 0.53 30.90 -5.60
N GLY A 499 0.65 31.30 -4.34
CA GLY A 499 -0.09 32.38 -3.70
C GLY A 499 -0.75 31.99 -2.39
N LYS A 500 -0.99 32.98 -1.53
CA LYS A 500 -1.52 32.78 -0.18
C LYS A 500 -2.89 32.07 -0.14
N ASP A 501 -3.79 32.43 -1.04
CA ASP A 501 -5.12 31.82 -1.15
C ASP A 501 -5.06 30.31 -1.44
N LYS A 502 -3.97 29.86 -2.08
CA LYS A 502 -3.72 28.45 -2.40
C LYS A 502 -2.98 27.70 -1.30
N LEU A 503 -2.50 28.39 -0.25
CA LEU A 503 -1.79 27.77 0.87
C LEU A 503 -2.74 26.98 1.79
N ILE A 504 -4.00 27.42 1.90
CA ILE A 504 -4.97 26.90 2.87
C ILE A 504 -5.24 25.41 2.67
N GLN A 505 -5.43 24.95 1.43
CA GLN A 505 -5.73 23.54 1.14
C GLN A 505 -4.53 22.61 1.42
N PRO A 506 -3.32 22.84 0.88
CA PRO A 506 -2.14 22.01 1.20
C PRO A 506 -1.82 22.00 2.69
N LEU A 507 -1.95 23.14 3.38
CA LEU A 507 -1.76 23.22 4.82
C LEU A 507 -2.77 22.36 5.58
N ALA A 508 -4.06 22.47 5.25
CA ALA A 508 -5.10 21.66 5.89
C ALA A 508 -4.88 20.16 5.67
N ILE A 509 -4.47 19.74 4.45
CA ILE A 509 -4.12 18.37 4.12
C ILE A 509 -2.92 17.91 4.95
N ALA A 510 -1.85 18.70 5.01
CA ALA A 510 -0.65 18.38 5.78
C ALA A 510 -0.97 18.17 7.26
N LEU A 511 -1.78 19.04 7.85
CA LEU A 511 -2.19 18.96 9.25
C LEU A 511 -3.10 17.75 9.53
N GLU A 512 -4.04 17.45 8.62
CA GLU A 512 -4.91 16.27 8.78
C GLU A 512 -4.13 14.95 8.72
N LEU A 513 -3.10 14.89 7.88
CA LEU A 513 -2.17 13.77 7.80
C LEU A 513 -1.12 13.76 8.93
N GLY A 514 -1.06 14.83 9.73
CA GLY A 514 -0.05 15.00 10.78
C GLY A 514 1.37 15.13 10.24
N LEU A 515 1.51 15.78 9.08
CA LEU A 515 2.83 16.17 8.57
C LEU A 515 3.39 17.31 9.42
N PRO A 516 4.66 17.28 9.83
CA PRO A 516 5.31 18.42 10.46
C PRO A 516 5.61 19.48 9.41
N VAL A 517 4.66 20.38 9.19
CA VAL A 517 4.74 21.42 8.16
C VAL A 517 5.21 22.74 8.76
N TYR A 518 6.13 23.42 8.08
CA TYR A 518 6.49 24.82 8.32
C TYR A 518 5.87 25.69 7.25
N VAL A 519 5.31 26.85 7.62
CA VAL A 519 4.59 27.72 6.69
C VAL A 519 5.21 29.11 6.67
N VAL A 520 5.44 29.65 5.47
CA VAL A 520 5.95 31.02 5.27
C VAL A 520 4.99 31.75 4.35
N PHE A 521 4.51 32.92 4.77
CA PHE A 521 3.59 33.72 3.96
C PHE A 521 3.63 35.20 4.27
N ASP A 522 3.10 36.01 3.33
CA ASP A 522 3.03 37.46 3.42
C ASP A 522 1.70 37.88 4.07
N ALA A 523 1.72 38.77 5.08
CA ALA A 523 0.48 39.32 5.62
C ALA A 523 -0.13 40.39 4.71
N ASP A 524 0.67 40.99 3.81
CA ASP A 524 0.24 42.07 2.92
C ASP A 524 -0.37 43.29 3.64
N GLY A 525 0.19 43.62 4.82
CA GLY A 525 -0.34 44.70 5.70
C GLY A 525 -0.38 46.09 5.07
N ASN A 526 0.42 46.30 4.01
CA ASN A 526 0.48 47.58 3.26
C ASN A 526 -0.56 47.66 2.12
N THR A 527 -1.43 46.67 1.94
CA THR A 527 -2.47 46.68 0.90
C THR A 527 -3.49 47.79 1.14
N THR A 528 -3.62 48.71 0.17
CA THR A 528 -4.50 49.88 0.25
C THR A 528 -5.88 49.69 -0.37
N ARG A 529 -6.03 48.70 -1.29
CA ARG A 529 -7.32 48.40 -1.94
C ARG A 529 -8.25 47.67 -0.97
N PRO A 530 -9.47 48.18 -0.68
CA PRO A 530 -10.33 47.63 0.37
C PRO A 530 -10.75 46.18 0.10
N ASP A 531 -11.09 45.83 -1.13
CA ASP A 531 -11.48 44.48 -1.55
C ASP A 531 -10.34 43.46 -1.38
N HIS A 532 -9.13 43.82 -1.79
CA HIS A 532 -7.94 42.98 -1.58
C HIS A 532 -7.62 42.82 -0.08
N ARG A 533 -7.75 43.91 0.69
CA ARG A 533 -7.50 43.88 2.13
C ARG A 533 -8.46 42.93 2.85
N ILE A 534 -9.76 42.96 2.50
CA ILE A 534 -10.75 42.00 3.06
C ILE A 534 -10.37 40.57 2.72
N GLN A 535 -9.92 40.33 1.49
CA GLN A 535 -9.50 39.00 1.08
C GLN A 535 -8.24 38.53 1.85
N HIS A 536 -7.21 39.37 1.94
CA HIS A 536 -5.99 39.05 2.70
C HIS A 536 -6.30 38.80 4.18
N GLU A 537 -7.17 39.63 4.79
CA GLU A 537 -7.60 39.41 6.18
C GLU A 537 -8.24 38.04 6.37
N ARG A 538 -9.16 37.66 5.48
CA ARG A 538 -9.82 36.34 5.52
C ARG A 538 -8.81 35.18 5.37
N ASP A 539 -7.89 35.28 4.41
CA ASP A 539 -6.91 34.26 4.14
C ASP A 539 -5.89 34.13 5.28
N ASN A 540 -5.40 35.26 5.83
CA ASN A 540 -4.52 35.30 6.98
C ASN A 540 -5.19 34.67 8.21
N ARG A 541 -6.45 35.01 8.51
CA ARG A 541 -7.22 34.41 9.61
C ARG A 541 -7.39 32.90 9.42
N ALA A 542 -7.65 32.45 8.18
CA ALA A 542 -7.78 31.03 7.90
C ALA A 542 -6.47 30.26 8.16
N ILE A 543 -5.33 30.80 7.74
CA ILE A 543 -4.02 30.19 7.98
C ILE A 543 -3.71 30.16 9.48
N PHE A 544 -3.93 31.25 10.20
CA PHE A 544 -3.73 31.29 11.64
C PHE A 544 -4.63 30.30 12.38
N THR A 545 -5.90 30.19 11.99
CA THR A 545 -6.83 29.22 12.58
C THR A 545 -6.38 27.77 12.34
N LEU A 546 -5.88 27.44 11.13
CA LEU A 546 -5.33 26.12 10.83
C LEU A 546 -4.11 25.78 11.71
N LEU A 547 -3.29 26.80 12.04
CA LEU A 547 -2.09 26.66 12.86
C LEU A 547 -2.37 26.79 14.38
N ASP A 548 -3.63 26.94 14.80
CA ASP A 548 -4.07 27.19 16.18
C ASP A 548 -3.44 28.46 16.79
N LEU A 549 -3.30 29.51 15.97
CA LEU A 549 -2.69 30.79 16.35
C LEU A 549 -3.74 31.90 16.48
N THR A 550 -3.49 32.84 17.39
CA THR A 550 -4.37 33.99 17.67
C THR A 550 -3.68 35.32 17.36
N HIS A 551 -3.03 35.42 16.21
CA HIS A 551 -2.37 36.67 15.76
C HIS A 551 -3.36 37.63 15.12
N ASP A 552 -3.00 38.94 15.12
CA ASP A 552 -3.65 39.91 14.25
C ASP A 552 -3.44 39.51 12.79
N PRO A 553 -4.46 39.56 11.94
CA PRO A 553 -4.30 39.21 10.52
C PRO A 553 -3.30 40.10 9.78
N PHE A 554 -3.04 41.29 10.28
CA PHE A 554 -2.03 42.23 9.75
C PHE A 554 -1.07 42.64 10.88
N PRO A 555 -0.13 41.78 11.27
CA PRO A 555 0.80 42.05 12.35
C PRO A 555 1.65 43.28 12.01
N ALA A 556 1.91 44.12 13.01
CA ALA A 556 2.74 45.32 12.85
C ALA A 556 4.19 44.99 12.47
N ASP A 557 4.70 43.89 13.05
CA ASP A 557 6.05 43.40 12.85
C ASP A 557 6.05 42.01 12.22
N THR A 558 7.15 41.63 11.58
CA THR A 558 7.39 40.25 11.12
C THR A 558 7.37 39.27 12.30
N ILE A 559 6.65 38.17 12.15
CA ILE A 559 6.56 37.10 13.14
C ILE A 559 7.31 35.87 12.62
N ILE A 560 8.29 35.37 13.38
CA ILE A 560 8.96 34.11 13.12
C ILE A 560 8.73 33.22 14.33
N GLY A 561 7.81 32.26 14.18
CA GLY A 561 7.41 31.32 15.21
C GLY A 561 8.08 29.94 15.07
N MET A 562 7.59 28.98 15.84
CA MET A 562 8.15 27.61 15.86
C MET A 562 7.89 26.87 14.53
N ASN A 563 6.69 26.97 13.96
CA ASN A 563 6.25 26.28 12.76
C ASN A 563 5.74 27.20 11.64
N HIS A 564 5.95 28.51 11.77
CA HIS A 564 5.49 29.50 10.80
C HIS A 564 6.37 30.75 10.78
N ALA A 565 6.34 31.44 9.66
CA ALA A 565 6.83 32.80 9.54
C ALA A 565 5.82 33.64 8.77
N VAL A 566 5.56 34.85 9.26
CA VAL A 566 4.63 35.81 8.67
C VAL A 566 5.34 37.14 8.45
N TRP A 567 5.50 37.50 7.19
CA TRP A 567 6.05 38.80 6.85
C TRP A 567 4.96 39.86 6.99
N ASN A 568 5.20 40.94 7.73
CA ASN A 568 4.20 42.00 7.91
C ASN A 568 3.76 42.64 6.60
N HIS A 569 4.64 42.68 5.59
CA HIS A 569 4.33 43.10 4.21
C HIS A 569 4.63 41.92 3.27
N ASN A 570 5.81 41.86 2.69
CA ASN A 570 6.33 40.74 1.90
C ASN A 570 7.82 40.56 2.18
N LEU A 571 8.34 39.37 1.83
CA LEU A 571 9.73 38.99 2.10
C LEU A 571 10.72 40.01 1.49
N THR A 572 10.52 40.44 0.26
CA THR A 572 11.42 41.39 -0.42
C THR A 572 11.51 42.72 0.34
N GLU A 573 10.39 43.30 0.82
CA GLU A 573 10.37 44.55 1.60
C GLU A 573 11.07 44.35 2.98
N VAL A 574 10.93 43.20 3.59
CA VAL A 574 11.63 42.89 4.85
C VAL A 574 13.15 42.83 4.63
N VAL A 575 13.62 42.11 3.61
CA VAL A 575 15.04 42.07 3.24
C VAL A 575 15.58 43.45 2.89
N LYS A 576 14.80 44.25 2.16
CA LYS A 576 15.14 45.64 1.84
C LYS A 576 15.27 46.50 3.09
N SER A 577 14.38 46.35 4.05
CA SER A 577 14.44 47.07 5.33
C SER A 577 15.69 46.67 6.15
N ASP A 578 16.03 45.38 6.18
CA ASP A 578 17.19 44.88 6.90
C ASP A 578 18.52 45.39 6.34
N ILE A 579 18.63 45.47 5.01
CA ILE A 579 19.84 45.96 4.30
C ILE A 579 19.89 47.52 4.29
N GLY A 580 18.74 48.14 4.31
CA GLY A 580 18.66 49.62 4.37
C GLY A 580 19.18 50.35 3.14
N ALA A 581 20.03 51.36 3.34
CA ALA A 581 20.48 52.27 2.26
C ALA A 581 21.28 51.59 1.14
N ASP A 582 21.92 50.45 1.44
CA ASP A 582 22.74 49.70 0.46
C ASP A 582 21.90 48.88 -0.53
N TYR A 583 20.62 48.65 -0.24
CA TYR A 583 19.76 47.81 -1.10
C TYR A 583 19.73 48.29 -2.56
N GLN A 584 19.48 49.59 -2.80
CA GLN A 584 19.39 50.14 -4.15
C GLN A 584 20.75 50.07 -4.86
N ARG A 585 21.83 50.40 -4.17
CA ARG A 585 23.21 50.33 -4.72
C ARG A 585 23.57 48.91 -5.17
N LEU A 586 23.27 47.93 -4.33
CA LEU A 586 23.49 46.50 -4.67
C LEU A 586 22.61 46.08 -5.86
N THR A 587 21.35 46.49 -5.86
CA THR A 587 20.41 46.17 -6.96
C THR A 587 20.92 46.75 -8.29
N ASP A 588 21.39 47.98 -8.31
CA ASP A 588 21.95 48.59 -9.52
C ASP A 588 23.27 47.92 -9.95
N THR A 589 24.08 47.51 -8.99
CA THR A 589 25.32 46.78 -9.26
C THR A 589 25.06 45.41 -9.91
N VAL A 590 24.15 44.62 -9.35
CA VAL A 590 23.81 43.29 -9.89
C VAL A 590 23.09 43.42 -11.25
N ARG A 591 22.23 44.44 -11.42
CA ARG A 591 21.51 44.68 -12.67
C ARG A 591 22.44 44.89 -13.87
N VAL A 592 23.68 45.39 -13.66
CA VAL A 592 24.70 45.49 -14.73
C VAL A 592 24.93 44.12 -15.40
N ASN A 593 24.97 43.04 -14.62
CA ASN A 593 25.20 41.70 -15.14
C ASN A 593 24.03 41.19 -16.02
N TYR A 594 22.85 41.81 -15.88
CA TYR A 594 21.63 41.50 -16.64
C TYR A 594 21.33 42.57 -17.70
N ALA A 595 22.38 43.22 -18.23
CA ALA A 595 22.24 44.25 -19.28
C ALA A 595 21.25 45.39 -18.93
N GLN A 596 21.12 45.73 -17.64
CA GLN A 596 20.20 46.76 -17.12
C GLN A 596 18.71 46.40 -17.30
N GLU A 597 18.36 45.13 -17.48
CA GLU A 597 16.97 44.70 -17.55
C GLU A 597 16.23 45.05 -16.24
N VAL A 598 14.98 45.50 -16.35
CA VAL A 598 14.15 45.89 -15.20
C VAL A 598 13.11 44.83 -14.89
N GLY A 599 12.65 44.78 -13.63
CA GLY A 599 11.63 43.82 -13.21
C GLY A 599 12.16 42.42 -12.87
N LEU A 600 13.47 42.31 -12.64
CA LEU A 600 14.11 41.03 -12.26
C LEU A 600 14.18 40.81 -10.75
N GLU A 601 13.70 41.72 -9.92
CA GLU A 601 13.80 41.67 -8.47
C GLU A 601 13.09 40.46 -7.84
N LYS A 602 12.19 39.82 -8.60
CA LYS A 602 11.54 38.54 -8.22
C LYS A 602 12.08 37.30 -8.96
N ASN A 603 13.11 37.49 -9.79
CA ASN A 603 13.73 36.41 -10.51
C ASN A 603 14.71 35.66 -9.60
N ASP A 604 14.65 34.32 -9.62
CA ASP A 604 15.45 33.42 -8.77
C ASP A 604 16.96 33.62 -8.94
N LEU A 605 17.44 33.74 -10.16
CA LEU A 605 18.87 33.97 -10.44
C LEU A 605 19.31 35.36 -9.94
N PHE A 606 18.50 36.38 -10.17
CA PHE A 606 18.78 37.73 -9.70
C PHE A 606 18.85 37.78 -8.17
N ILE A 607 17.88 37.19 -7.47
CA ILE A 607 17.84 37.13 -5.99
C ILE A 607 19.10 36.41 -5.46
N ALA A 608 19.48 35.28 -6.06
CA ALA A 608 20.66 34.52 -5.62
C ALA A 608 21.95 35.33 -5.78
N GLU A 609 22.13 36.02 -6.91
CA GLU A 609 23.29 36.86 -7.15
C GLU A 609 23.32 38.08 -6.26
N TRP A 610 22.15 38.71 -6.06
CA TRP A 610 22.00 39.88 -5.18
C TRP A 610 22.36 39.56 -3.73
N LEU A 611 21.82 38.45 -3.17
CA LEU A 611 22.16 37.98 -1.82
C LEU A 611 23.64 37.63 -1.69
N THR A 612 24.22 37.02 -2.71
CA THR A 612 25.65 36.70 -2.73
C THR A 612 26.51 37.96 -2.73
N ALA A 613 26.12 39.00 -3.50
CA ALA A 613 26.82 40.28 -3.50
C ALA A 613 26.71 40.98 -2.13
N ALA A 614 25.53 40.99 -1.52
CA ALA A 614 25.32 41.52 -0.18
C ALA A 614 26.19 40.79 0.87
N TYR A 615 26.20 39.49 0.82
CA TYR A 615 27.00 38.64 1.72
C TYR A 615 28.51 38.94 1.62
N ASN A 616 29.03 39.10 0.40
CA ASN A 616 30.45 39.40 0.15
C ASN A 616 30.86 40.77 0.69
N GLU A 617 29.91 41.70 0.83
CA GLU A 617 30.11 43.00 1.46
C GLU A 617 29.85 43.00 3.00
N GLY A 618 29.53 41.81 3.56
CA GLY A 618 29.21 41.67 4.98
C GLY A 618 27.80 42.10 5.38
N LEU A 619 26.93 42.35 4.39
CA LEU A 619 25.53 42.76 4.59
C LEU A 619 24.64 41.52 4.62
N ARG A 620 23.78 41.42 5.63
CA ARG A 620 22.87 40.26 5.80
C ARG A 620 21.50 40.69 6.31
N SER A 621 20.46 40.02 5.81
CA SER A 621 19.12 40.15 6.36
C SER A 621 18.99 39.34 7.65
N GLN A 622 18.79 40.02 8.77
CA GLN A 622 18.63 39.36 10.08
C GLN A 622 17.35 38.52 10.14
N ASN A 623 16.28 38.99 9.53
CA ASN A 623 15.01 38.27 9.48
C ASN A 623 15.14 36.97 8.65
N LEU A 624 15.81 37.01 7.50
CA LEU A 624 16.04 35.83 6.67
C LEU A 624 16.93 34.78 7.38
N MET A 625 17.98 35.23 8.04
CA MET A 625 18.81 34.35 8.88
C MET A 625 18.00 33.70 10.00
N THR A 626 17.14 34.47 10.67
CA THR A 626 16.30 33.97 11.77
C THR A 626 15.28 32.96 11.24
N LEU A 627 14.68 33.20 10.06
CA LEU A 627 13.80 32.23 9.39
C LEU A 627 14.52 30.90 9.13
N CYS A 628 15.69 30.94 8.49
CA CYS A 628 16.45 29.72 8.19
C CYS A 628 16.81 28.93 9.46
N ASN A 629 17.21 29.61 10.53
CA ASN A 629 17.47 28.99 11.83
C ASN A 629 16.20 28.38 12.44
N SER A 630 15.06 29.07 12.38
CA SER A 630 13.78 28.55 12.88
C SER A 630 13.33 27.31 12.12
N ILE A 631 13.45 27.30 10.80
CA ILE A 631 13.16 26.11 9.98
C ILE A 631 14.04 24.94 10.39
N LEU A 632 15.34 25.15 10.56
CA LEU A 632 16.26 24.09 10.96
C LEU A 632 16.00 23.59 12.36
N GLN A 633 15.67 24.48 13.30
CA GLN A 633 15.27 24.09 14.65
C GLN A 633 14.00 23.24 14.62
N TYR A 634 12.98 23.68 13.94
CA TYR A 634 11.74 22.92 13.77
C TYR A 634 12.01 21.55 13.15
N ALA A 635 12.88 21.49 12.15
CA ALA A 635 13.25 20.23 11.50
C ALA A 635 13.99 19.27 12.43
N ARG A 636 14.89 19.76 13.28
CA ARG A 636 15.59 18.94 14.29
C ARG A 636 14.61 18.27 15.26
N GLU A 637 13.55 18.98 15.64
CA GLU A 637 12.56 18.50 16.60
C GLU A 637 11.54 17.52 15.97
N ASN A 638 11.33 17.58 14.63
CA ASN A 638 10.22 16.89 13.96
C ASN A 638 10.64 15.94 12.82
N ALA A 639 11.91 15.90 12.39
CA ALA A 639 12.37 15.09 11.28
C ALA A 639 12.68 13.62 11.64
N LEU A 640 12.52 13.25 12.89
CA LEU A 640 12.83 11.89 13.38
C LEU A 640 11.75 10.88 13.04
#